data_e5323ec5e53c7020267d392d5baa455e
#
_entry.id   e5323ec5e53c7020267d392d5baa455e
#
_cell.length_a   1.000
_cell.length_b   1.000
_cell.length_c   1.000
_cell.angle_alpha   90.00
_cell.angle_beta   90.00
_cell.angle_gamma   90.00
#
_symmetry.space_group_name_H-M   'P 1'
#
loop_
_entity.id
_entity.type
_entity.pdbx_description
1 polymer ?
#
loop_
_entity_poly.entity_id
_entity_poly.type
_entity_poly.pdbx_seq_one_letter_code
_entity_poly.pdbx_strand_id
1 'polypeptide(L)'
;MKNSNITSGSNAQEHILVCLSASPSNAKIVKTAATMASAFGGSFTALYVQTPDSDKLDEENKNRLQDHIRLAEQLGADIATAYGEDLSFQIAEYARISGVTKIVIGRSNIKRRHFWNRPTLTDKLTEIAPNLDIHIIPDNIINSKYRPSSHSLFRSLIPYPKDILITVLILAIATILGLSFYSFGFTDSNIITVYILGVLLTSLFTKGYTCGIIGSLVSVMLFNFFFTEPRLTFHAYDSGYPVTFAIMLVASVITGTLASKLKSHAKLSAQAAFRTKVLLDTNQLLQKAQNDEDIINITATQIMKLLNRSVVMYSVKDGKLTKGSLYSSQSDNLEDLFTTTERNAAEWVYLNKHRAGASTNVYSKAKCVYFSIRINNNTYGVIGIRIKGKPLDAFENSILLSILGECALAMDNRRNAKEKEQTAVLAKNEQLRANLLRAISHDLRTPLTSISGNAGNLLTNKDKLDEDTKMQIYTDIFDDSEWLISLVENLLSVTRIEEGRMNFNKSIELVDEITEEALRHIGRKSTEHKISVIHKDELLLANVDAKLIVQVLINLIDNAIKYTPVGSEIKVITEKKNGYASISVIDNGNGIPDNIKPRVFEMFYTGDNRIADSRRSLGLGLALCKSIIGAHGGELTLTDNQPQGCNFTFTLPLGEVKIDE
;
A
#
# COMPACT_ATOMS: atom_id res chain seq x y z
N MET A 1 40.02 -23.00 28.97
CA MET A 1 38.82 -23.57 28.34
C MET A 1 37.97 -22.40 27.82
N LYS A 2 38.05 -22.13 26.54
CA LYS A 2 37.33 -21.04 25.87
C LYS A 2 36.07 -21.62 25.25
N ASN A 3 34.91 -21.25 25.77
CA ASN A 3 33.64 -21.52 25.12
C ASN A 3 33.49 -20.51 23.98
N SER A 4 33.55 -21.01 22.76
CA SER A 4 33.15 -20.31 21.56
C SER A 4 31.62 -20.31 21.48
N ASN A 5 31.01 -19.18 21.77
CA ASN A 5 29.62 -18.90 21.43
C ASN A 5 29.49 -18.88 19.89
N ILE A 6 28.91 -19.93 19.33
CA ILE A 6 28.38 -19.94 17.98
C ILE A 6 27.12 -19.08 18.03
N THR A 7 27.23 -17.87 17.54
CA THR A 7 26.07 -17.01 17.26
C THR A 7 25.21 -17.71 16.22
N SER A 8 24.02 -18.12 16.62
CA SER A 8 22.93 -18.57 15.76
C SER A 8 22.67 -17.51 14.70
N GLY A 9 23.07 -17.82 13.45
CA GLY A 9 22.72 -17.02 12.27
C GLY A 9 21.20 -16.87 12.16
N SER A 10 20.78 -15.70 11.80
CA SER A 10 19.42 -15.36 11.38
C SER A 10 18.85 -16.46 10.48
N ASN A 11 17.65 -16.94 10.76
CA ASN A 11 16.84 -17.77 9.88
C ASN A 11 16.52 -16.96 8.60
N ALA A 12 17.46 -16.86 7.67
CA ALA A 12 17.17 -16.44 6.32
C ALA A 12 16.35 -17.56 5.68
N GLN A 13 15.10 -17.33 5.44
CA GLN A 13 14.19 -18.28 4.83
C GLN A 13 14.71 -18.60 3.43
N GLU A 14 15.08 -19.86 3.14
CA GLU A 14 15.63 -20.29 1.86
C GLU A 14 14.62 -20.02 0.74
N HIS A 15 15.09 -19.47 -0.39
CA HIS A 15 14.27 -19.22 -1.58
C HIS A 15 14.80 -20.02 -2.76
N ILE A 16 14.03 -21.02 -3.21
CA ILE A 16 14.41 -21.95 -4.27
C ILE A 16 13.78 -21.54 -5.58
N LEU A 17 14.60 -21.38 -6.63
CA LEU A 17 14.19 -21.10 -7.98
C LEU A 17 14.34 -22.32 -8.87
N VAL A 18 13.29 -22.73 -9.58
CA VAL A 18 13.36 -23.73 -10.64
C VAL A 18 13.11 -23.11 -12.01
N CYS A 19 13.91 -23.48 -13.00
CA CYS A 19 13.72 -23.00 -14.37
C CYS A 19 12.77 -23.93 -15.13
N LEU A 20 11.68 -23.36 -15.66
CA LEU A 20 10.69 -24.08 -16.46
C LEU A 20 11.12 -24.19 -17.91
N SER A 21 10.95 -25.37 -18.51
CA SER A 21 11.21 -25.65 -19.91
C SER A 21 10.24 -26.71 -20.46
N ALA A 22 10.17 -26.83 -21.78
CA ALA A 22 9.39 -27.86 -22.46
C ALA A 22 10.06 -29.25 -22.44
N SER A 23 11.23 -29.39 -21.79
CA SER A 23 11.95 -30.69 -21.73
C SER A 23 11.15 -31.73 -20.94
N PRO A 24 11.02 -32.97 -21.38
CA PRO A 24 10.34 -34.05 -20.65
C PRO A 24 10.88 -34.30 -19.26
N SER A 25 12.17 -34.03 -19.01
CA SER A 25 12.82 -34.15 -17.70
C SER A 25 12.44 -33.01 -16.72
N ASN A 26 11.82 -31.94 -17.20
CA ASN A 26 11.51 -30.78 -16.36
C ASN A 26 10.51 -31.10 -15.26
N ALA A 27 9.58 -32.01 -15.47
CA ALA A 27 8.67 -32.49 -14.42
C ALA A 27 9.39 -33.05 -13.19
N LYS A 28 10.50 -33.80 -13.41
CA LYS A 28 11.35 -34.31 -12.30
C LYS A 28 12.07 -33.17 -11.59
N ILE A 29 12.57 -32.19 -12.33
CA ILE A 29 13.28 -31.02 -11.79
C ILE A 29 12.36 -30.21 -10.90
N VAL A 30 11.13 -29.95 -11.32
CA VAL A 30 10.09 -29.24 -10.58
C VAL A 30 9.76 -30.00 -9.27
N LYS A 31 9.55 -31.31 -9.33
CA LYS A 31 9.31 -32.14 -8.12
C LYS A 31 10.47 -32.09 -7.15
N THR A 32 11.71 -32.18 -7.64
CA THR A 32 12.91 -32.11 -6.80
C THR A 32 13.03 -30.75 -6.12
N ALA A 33 12.80 -29.65 -6.85
CA ALA A 33 12.83 -28.30 -6.30
C ALA A 33 11.75 -28.11 -5.22
N ALA A 34 10.53 -28.62 -5.43
CA ALA A 34 9.46 -28.60 -4.45
C ALA A 34 9.82 -29.38 -3.16
N THR A 35 10.43 -30.57 -3.31
CA THR A 35 10.89 -31.37 -2.18
C THR A 35 11.98 -30.63 -1.39
N MET A 36 12.91 -29.98 -2.09
CA MET A 36 13.95 -29.17 -1.45
C MET A 36 13.35 -27.98 -0.68
N ALA A 37 12.39 -27.25 -1.29
CA ALA A 37 11.71 -26.13 -0.64
C ALA A 37 11.00 -26.57 0.63
N SER A 38 10.29 -27.69 0.58
CA SER A 38 9.63 -28.28 1.75
C SER A 38 10.63 -28.71 2.83
N ALA A 39 11.77 -29.33 2.46
CA ALA A 39 12.79 -29.77 3.38
C ALA A 39 13.50 -28.62 4.10
N PHE A 40 13.70 -27.49 3.42
CA PHE A 40 14.33 -26.29 4.00
C PHE A 40 13.31 -25.31 4.62
N GLY A 41 12.00 -25.58 4.55
CA GLY A 41 10.96 -24.67 5.03
C GLY A 41 10.95 -23.31 4.31
N GLY A 42 11.44 -23.29 3.06
CA GLY A 42 11.65 -22.10 2.27
C GLY A 42 10.55 -21.82 1.24
N SER A 43 10.66 -20.68 0.54
CA SER A 43 9.80 -20.34 -0.58
C SER A 43 10.26 -21.02 -1.87
N PHE A 44 9.32 -21.22 -2.81
CA PHE A 44 9.54 -21.95 -4.06
C PHE A 44 8.98 -21.15 -5.25
N THR A 45 9.83 -20.77 -6.18
CA THR A 45 9.44 -20.05 -7.40
C THR A 45 9.82 -20.84 -8.63
N ALA A 46 8.90 -20.91 -9.59
CA ALA A 46 9.14 -21.51 -10.91
C ALA A 46 9.19 -20.42 -11.98
N LEU A 47 10.38 -20.19 -12.52
CA LEU A 47 10.66 -19.15 -13.49
C LEU A 47 10.60 -19.70 -14.92
N TYR A 48 9.75 -19.10 -15.74
CA TYR A 48 9.78 -19.28 -17.19
C TYR A 48 10.43 -18.06 -17.85
N VAL A 49 11.50 -18.27 -18.62
CA VAL A 49 12.11 -17.19 -19.41
C VAL A 49 11.60 -17.30 -20.85
N GLN A 50 10.81 -16.31 -21.24
CA GLN A 50 10.31 -16.19 -22.60
C GLN A 50 11.37 -15.54 -23.48
N THR A 51 11.90 -16.30 -24.44
CA THR A 51 12.84 -15.82 -25.45
C THR A 51 12.09 -15.53 -26.77
N PRO A 52 12.66 -14.80 -27.74
CA PRO A 52 12.07 -14.59 -29.06
C PRO A 52 11.75 -15.88 -29.78
N ASP A 53 12.45 -16.96 -29.46
CA ASP A 53 12.25 -18.29 -30.06
C ASP A 53 11.12 -19.07 -29.38
N SER A 54 10.63 -18.64 -28.23
CA SER A 54 9.50 -19.28 -27.50
C SER A 54 8.19 -19.28 -28.31
N ASP A 55 7.98 -18.25 -29.14
CA ASP A 55 6.79 -18.16 -30.03
C ASP A 55 6.82 -19.26 -31.14
N LYS A 56 7.98 -19.84 -31.40
CA LYS A 56 8.20 -20.87 -32.44
C LYS A 56 8.06 -22.30 -31.92
N LEU A 57 7.73 -22.48 -30.63
CA LEU A 57 7.49 -23.81 -30.08
C LEU A 57 6.29 -24.46 -30.78
N ASP A 58 6.43 -25.74 -31.10
CA ASP A 58 5.33 -26.55 -31.63
C ASP A 58 4.24 -26.75 -30.55
N GLU A 59 3.05 -27.13 -30.94
CA GLU A 59 1.91 -27.29 -30.03
C GLU A 59 2.16 -28.34 -28.93
N GLU A 60 2.92 -29.40 -29.23
CA GLU A 60 3.28 -30.43 -28.26
C GLU A 60 4.19 -29.87 -27.18
N ASN A 61 5.21 -29.11 -27.54
CA ASN A 61 6.12 -28.47 -26.57
C ASN A 61 5.44 -27.34 -25.78
N LYS A 62 4.50 -26.60 -26.40
CA LYS A 62 3.69 -25.63 -25.69
C LYS A 62 2.80 -26.30 -24.63
N ASN A 63 2.12 -27.36 -25.00
CA ASN A 63 1.27 -28.13 -24.09
C ASN A 63 2.10 -28.70 -22.94
N ARG A 64 3.27 -29.30 -23.25
CA ARG A 64 4.18 -29.84 -22.22
C ARG A 64 4.70 -28.75 -21.28
N LEU A 65 5.03 -27.57 -21.77
CA LEU A 65 5.42 -26.43 -20.94
C LEU A 65 4.26 -26.00 -20.02
N GLN A 66 3.04 -25.95 -20.55
CA GLN A 66 1.87 -25.65 -19.73
C GLN A 66 1.62 -26.71 -18.64
N ASP A 67 1.83 -27.98 -18.95
CA ASP A 67 1.73 -29.06 -17.96
C ASP A 67 2.79 -28.92 -16.87
N HIS A 68 4.02 -28.49 -17.21
CA HIS A 68 5.06 -28.23 -16.21
C HIS A 68 4.75 -27.00 -15.36
N ILE A 69 4.17 -25.94 -15.92
CA ILE A 69 3.69 -24.78 -15.17
C ILE A 69 2.61 -25.22 -14.18
N ARG A 70 1.62 -26.01 -14.65
CA ARG A 70 0.56 -26.54 -13.79
C ARG A 70 1.10 -27.43 -12.68
N LEU A 71 2.08 -28.28 -13.00
CA LEU A 71 2.72 -29.12 -12.00
C LEU A 71 3.46 -28.31 -10.95
N ALA A 72 4.17 -27.25 -11.34
CA ALA A 72 4.84 -26.36 -10.41
C ALA A 72 3.85 -25.66 -9.46
N GLU A 73 2.73 -25.17 -10.00
CA GLU A 73 1.64 -24.58 -9.22
C GLU A 73 1.02 -25.57 -8.22
N GLN A 74 0.76 -26.80 -8.66
CA GLN A 74 0.22 -27.85 -7.79
C GLN A 74 1.15 -28.20 -6.62
N LEU A 75 2.45 -28.04 -6.81
CA LEU A 75 3.47 -28.26 -5.80
C LEU A 75 3.80 -27.03 -4.96
N GLY A 76 3.05 -25.94 -5.15
CA GLY A 76 3.16 -24.76 -4.32
C GLY A 76 4.16 -23.70 -4.81
N ALA A 77 4.57 -23.75 -6.10
CA ALA A 77 5.45 -22.74 -6.67
C ALA A 77 4.71 -21.43 -6.99
N ASP A 78 5.34 -20.31 -6.73
CA ASP A 78 4.98 -19.03 -7.34
C ASP A 78 5.52 -18.97 -8.77
N ILE A 79 4.64 -18.72 -9.76
CA ILE A 79 5.06 -18.69 -11.16
C ILE A 79 5.53 -17.30 -11.55
N ALA A 80 6.76 -17.20 -12.02
CA ALA A 80 7.33 -15.97 -12.55
C ALA A 80 7.65 -16.11 -14.05
N THR A 81 7.55 -15.01 -14.79
CA THR A 81 7.94 -14.96 -16.20
C THR A 81 8.92 -13.80 -16.42
N ALA A 82 10.09 -14.09 -16.95
CA ALA A 82 11.06 -13.11 -17.40
C ALA A 82 11.12 -13.08 -18.93
N TYR A 83 11.56 -11.96 -19.51
CA TYR A 83 11.66 -11.76 -20.96
C TYR A 83 13.08 -11.38 -21.34
N GLY A 84 13.68 -12.06 -22.30
CA GLY A 84 15.00 -11.70 -22.80
C GLY A 84 15.60 -12.72 -23.75
N GLU A 85 16.67 -12.32 -24.44
CA GLU A 85 17.38 -13.19 -25.39
C GLU A 85 18.36 -14.16 -24.71
N ASP A 86 19.05 -13.71 -23.66
CA ASP A 86 20.00 -14.53 -22.91
C ASP A 86 19.33 -15.12 -21.66
N LEU A 87 19.03 -16.41 -21.74
CA LEU A 87 18.39 -17.18 -20.68
C LEU A 87 19.20 -17.12 -19.37
N SER A 88 20.54 -17.22 -19.45
CA SER A 88 21.41 -17.21 -18.26
C SER A 88 21.39 -15.87 -17.56
N PHE A 89 21.42 -14.77 -18.31
CA PHE A 89 21.34 -13.42 -17.75
C PHE A 89 20.00 -13.17 -17.05
N GLN A 90 18.89 -13.57 -17.69
CA GLN A 90 17.55 -13.35 -17.11
C GLN A 90 17.33 -14.17 -15.84
N ILE A 91 17.81 -15.41 -15.79
CA ILE A 91 17.73 -16.24 -14.57
C ILE A 91 18.56 -15.63 -13.44
N ALA A 92 19.80 -15.22 -13.73
CA ALA A 92 20.69 -14.63 -12.72
C ALA A 92 20.14 -13.30 -12.19
N GLU A 93 19.63 -12.44 -13.08
CA GLU A 93 19.06 -11.14 -12.71
C GLU A 93 17.77 -11.30 -11.88
N TYR A 94 16.89 -12.22 -12.28
CA TYR A 94 15.71 -12.55 -11.49
C TYR A 94 16.10 -13.08 -10.11
N ALA A 95 17.05 -13.99 -10.03
CA ALA A 95 17.51 -14.55 -8.76
C ALA A 95 18.08 -13.49 -7.83
N ARG A 96 18.83 -12.53 -8.39
CA ARG A 96 19.41 -11.41 -7.64
C ARG A 96 18.35 -10.48 -7.06
N ILE A 97 17.34 -10.10 -7.87
CA ILE A 97 16.26 -9.17 -7.46
C ILE A 97 15.31 -9.82 -6.46
N SER A 98 15.01 -11.11 -6.64
CA SER A 98 14.03 -11.83 -5.80
C SER A 98 14.65 -12.49 -4.56
N GLY A 99 15.94 -12.27 -4.27
CA GLY A 99 16.61 -12.84 -3.10
C GLY A 99 16.65 -14.37 -3.11
N VAL A 100 16.77 -14.98 -4.30
CA VAL A 100 16.91 -16.43 -4.45
C VAL A 100 18.22 -16.90 -3.86
N THR A 101 18.17 -18.00 -3.09
CA THR A 101 19.37 -18.60 -2.46
C THR A 101 19.87 -19.82 -3.26
N LYS A 102 18.97 -20.57 -3.88
CA LYS A 102 19.28 -21.82 -4.62
C LYS A 102 18.56 -21.89 -5.96
N ILE A 103 19.28 -22.28 -7.01
CA ILE A 103 18.72 -22.49 -8.34
C ILE A 103 18.75 -23.97 -8.68
N VAL A 104 17.63 -24.54 -9.12
CA VAL A 104 17.52 -25.94 -9.56
C VAL A 104 17.30 -25.99 -11.07
N ILE A 105 18.22 -26.60 -11.79
CA ILE A 105 18.21 -26.73 -13.25
C ILE A 105 18.49 -28.15 -13.72
N GLY A 106 18.03 -28.47 -14.93
CA GLY A 106 18.33 -29.75 -15.57
C GLY A 106 19.66 -29.73 -16.32
N ARG A 107 20.34 -30.85 -16.34
CA ARG A 107 21.55 -31.02 -17.15
C ARG A 107 21.16 -31.11 -18.63
N SER A 108 21.77 -30.28 -19.49
CA SER A 108 21.63 -30.42 -20.95
C SER A 108 22.42 -31.63 -21.43
N ASN A 109 21.75 -32.56 -22.17
CA ASN A 109 22.37 -33.76 -22.74
C ASN A 109 23.07 -33.53 -24.08
N ILE A 110 23.38 -32.29 -24.43
CA ILE A 110 24.12 -31.98 -25.65
C ILE A 110 25.55 -32.49 -25.48
N LYS A 111 25.88 -33.65 -26.15
CA LYS A 111 27.24 -34.19 -26.19
C LYS A 111 28.15 -33.15 -26.84
N ARG A 112 29.17 -32.69 -26.15
CA ARG A 112 30.27 -31.87 -26.68
C ARG A 112 31.00 -32.64 -27.76
N ARG A 113 30.72 -32.36 -29.02
CA ARG A 113 31.34 -33.06 -30.16
C ARG A 113 32.51 -32.32 -30.78
N HIS A 114 32.70 -31.01 -30.48
CA HIS A 114 33.79 -30.21 -31.05
C HIS A 114 34.29 -29.13 -30.08
N PHE A 115 35.55 -28.79 -30.18
CA PHE A 115 36.30 -27.77 -29.42
C PHE A 115 35.69 -26.33 -29.49
N TRP A 116 34.82 -26.06 -30.46
CA TRP A 116 34.17 -24.76 -30.75
C TRP A 116 32.74 -24.66 -30.19
N ASN A 117 32.35 -25.51 -29.25
CA ASN A 117 31.00 -25.45 -28.72
C ASN A 117 30.82 -24.30 -27.72
N ARG A 118 29.71 -23.59 -27.87
CA ARG A 118 29.28 -22.51 -26.94
C ARG A 118 29.14 -23.03 -25.52
N PRO A 119 29.46 -22.20 -24.48
CA PRO A 119 29.30 -22.58 -23.09
C PRO A 119 27.84 -23.00 -22.80
N THR A 120 27.65 -23.98 -21.93
CA THR A 120 26.31 -24.43 -21.52
C THR A 120 25.61 -23.41 -20.66
N LEU A 121 24.29 -23.53 -20.49
CA LEU A 121 23.54 -22.67 -19.57
C LEU A 121 24.14 -22.70 -18.14
N THR A 122 24.53 -23.88 -17.69
CA THR A 122 25.16 -24.08 -16.36
C THR A 122 26.49 -23.35 -16.26
N ASP A 123 27.35 -23.45 -17.27
CA ASP A 123 28.65 -22.78 -17.30
C ASP A 123 28.48 -21.25 -17.18
N LYS A 124 27.55 -20.69 -17.97
CA LYS A 124 27.23 -19.26 -17.96
C LYS A 124 26.62 -18.79 -16.63
N LEU A 125 25.70 -19.57 -16.05
CA LEU A 125 25.08 -19.22 -14.78
C LEU A 125 26.10 -19.21 -13.64
N THR A 126 27.02 -20.18 -13.62
CA THR A 126 28.09 -20.23 -12.62
C THR A 126 29.04 -19.03 -12.74
N GLU A 127 29.26 -18.54 -13.96
CA GLU A 127 30.10 -17.35 -14.21
C GLU A 127 29.39 -16.05 -13.79
N ILE A 128 28.08 -15.91 -14.11
CA ILE A 128 27.31 -14.67 -13.87
C ILE A 128 26.85 -14.55 -12.40
N ALA A 129 26.56 -15.68 -11.76
CA ALA A 129 26.00 -15.72 -10.40
C ALA A 129 26.82 -16.63 -9.46
N PRO A 130 28.09 -16.29 -9.15
CA PRO A 130 28.99 -17.14 -8.36
C PRO A 130 28.57 -17.34 -6.90
N ASN A 131 27.69 -16.49 -6.40
CA ASN A 131 27.22 -16.52 -5.00
C ASN A 131 25.93 -17.35 -4.79
N LEU A 132 25.39 -17.97 -5.86
CA LEU A 132 24.16 -18.77 -5.80
C LEU A 132 24.49 -20.26 -5.84
N ASP A 133 23.82 -21.03 -5.00
CA ASP A 133 23.89 -22.48 -5.04
C ASP A 133 23.12 -23.02 -6.25
N ILE A 134 23.85 -23.64 -7.21
CA ILE A 134 23.24 -24.20 -8.43
C ILE A 134 23.18 -25.73 -8.33
N HIS A 135 21.97 -26.25 -8.20
CA HIS A 135 21.68 -27.67 -8.17
C HIS A 135 21.35 -28.20 -9.57
N ILE A 136 22.20 -29.08 -10.08
CA ILE A 136 22.06 -29.66 -11.42
C ILE A 136 21.46 -31.05 -11.31
N ILE A 137 20.23 -31.23 -11.80
CA ILE A 137 19.53 -32.51 -11.81
C ILE A 137 19.88 -33.29 -13.09
N PRO A 138 20.46 -34.49 -12.98
CA PRO A 138 20.78 -35.30 -14.15
C PRO A 138 19.51 -35.83 -14.82
N ASP A 139 19.53 -35.84 -16.15
CA ASP A 139 18.49 -36.46 -16.95
C ASP A 139 18.75 -37.97 -17.07
N ASN A 140 17.93 -38.79 -16.42
CA ASN A 140 18.04 -40.26 -16.44
C ASN A 140 17.23 -40.91 -17.56
N ILE A 141 16.56 -40.11 -18.41
CA ILE A 141 15.76 -40.63 -19.51
C ILE A 141 16.66 -40.87 -20.74
N ILE A 142 17.33 -42.03 -20.79
CA ILE A 142 18.32 -42.41 -21.81
C ILE A 142 17.68 -42.56 -23.20
N ASN A 143 16.36 -42.66 -23.32
CA ASN A 143 15.67 -42.99 -24.58
C ASN A 143 14.67 -41.93 -25.08
N SER A 144 14.54 -40.77 -24.50
CA SER A 144 13.71 -39.75 -25.12
C SER A 144 14.49 -39.11 -26.27
N LYS A 145 14.03 -39.31 -27.51
CA LYS A 145 14.42 -38.54 -28.69
C LYS A 145 13.98 -37.06 -28.58
N TYR A 146 14.01 -36.47 -27.38
CA TYR A 146 13.80 -35.05 -27.22
C TYR A 146 14.99 -34.34 -27.82
N ARG A 147 14.82 -33.97 -29.10
CA ARG A 147 15.60 -32.92 -29.71
C ARG A 147 14.85 -31.62 -29.40
N PRO A 148 15.44 -30.65 -28.67
CA PRO A 148 14.90 -29.29 -28.68
C PRO A 148 14.73 -28.98 -30.18
N SER A 149 13.52 -28.68 -30.59
CA SER A 149 13.01 -28.74 -31.94
C SER A 149 13.96 -28.17 -33.01
N SER A 150 15.00 -28.93 -33.41
CA SER A 150 15.69 -28.68 -34.68
C SER A 150 14.78 -29.01 -35.86
N HIS A 151 13.69 -29.76 -35.63
CA HIS A 151 12.66 -29.99 -36.64
C HIS A 151 11.76 -28.77 -36.91
N SER A 152 11.69 -27.79 -35.99
CA SER A 152 11.04 -26.52 -36.27
C SER A 152 11.85 -25.67 -37.26
N LEU A 153 13.16 -25.85 -37.33
CA LEU A 153 13.96 -25.21 -38.36
C LEU A 153 13.44 -25.56 -39.77
N PHE A 154 13.11 -26.83 -40.06
CA PHE A 154 12.58 -27.22 -41.38
C PHE A 154 11.14 -26.74 -41.61
N ARG A 155 10.28 -26.68 -40.62
CA ARG A 155 8.89 -26.18 -40.75
C ARG A 155 8.81 -24.66 -40.69
N SER A 156 9.74 -23.99 -39.98
CA SER A 156 9.94 -22.54 -40.06
C SER A 156 10.69 -22.09 -41.31
N LEU A 157 11.28 -23.04 -42.03
CA LEU A 157 11.90 -22.83 -43.35
C LEU A 157 10.89 -22.74 -44.50
N ILE A 158 9.65 -23.21 -44.33
CA ILE A 158 8.59 -23.04 -45.35
C ILE A 158 7.95 -21.67 -45.10
N PRO A 159 8.24 -20.67 -45.96
CA PRO A 159 7.66 -19.33 -45.83
C PRO A 159 6.14 -19.38 -46.11
N TYR A 160 5.39 -18.51 -45.46
CA TYR A 160 3.97 -18.36 -45.77
C TYR A 160 3.81 -17.92 -47.24
N PRO A 161 2.77 -18.38 -47.97
CA PRO A 161 2.57 -18.03 -49.38
C PRO A 161 2.50 -16.51 -49.61
N LYS A 162 2.02 -15.74 -48.64
CA LYS A 162 2.04 -14.27 -48.65
C LYS A 162 3.47 -13.71 -48.62
N ASP A 163 4.36 -14.29 -47.82
CA ASP A 163 5.75 -13.85 -47.72
C ASP A 163 6.55 -14.17 -48.98
N ILE A 164 6.25 -15.31 -49.66
CA ILE A 164 6.80 -15.66 -50.97
C ILE A 164 6.36 -14.63 -52.00
N LEU A 165 5.07 -14.28 -52.04
CA LEU A 165 4.55 -13.31 -53.00
C LEU A 165 5.24 -11.93 -52.84
N ILE A 166 5.40 -11.47 -51.58
CA ILE A 166 6.10 -10.22 -51.26
C ILE A 166 7.56 -10.27 -51.73
N THR A 167 8.27 -11.40 -51.50
CA THR A 167 9.66 -11.60 -51.93
C THR A 167 9.78 -11.52 -53.44
N VAL A 168 8.93 -12.24 -54.18
CA VAL A 168 8.91 -12.22 -55.64
C VAL A 168 8.62 -10.81 -56.17
N LEU A 169 7.65 -10.11 -55.59
CA LEU A 169 7.30 -8.75 -56.00
C LEU A 169 8.48 -7.77 -55.80
N ILE A 170 9.16 -7.83 -54.67
CA ILE A 170 10.30 -6.96 -54.37
C ILE A 170 11.47 -7.24 -55.32
N LEU A 171 11.80 -8.52 -55.55
CA LEU A 171 12.87 -8.90 -56.45
C LEU A 171 12.54 -8.56 -57.92
N ALA A 172 11.28 -8.68 -58.35
CA ALA A 172 10.84 -8.22 -59.66
C ALA A 172 11.01 -6.72 -59.85
N ILE A 173 10.61 -5.91 -58.83
CA ILE A 173 10.82 -4.46 -58.84
C ILE A 173 12.32 -4.13 -58.91
N ALA A 174 13.15 -4.81 -58.09
CA ALA A 174 14.60 -4.63 -58.11
C ALA A 174 15.21 -4.94 -59.49
N THR A 175 14.72 -6.00 -60.15
CA THR A 175 15.16 -6.38 -61.51
C THR A 175 14.76 -5.34 -62.55
N ILE A 176 13.52 -4.82 -62.50
CA ILE A 176 13.03 -3.77 -63.41
C ILE A 176 13.86 -2.50 -63.24
N LEU A 177 14.13 -2.07 -61.97
CA LEU A 177 14.99 -0.95 -61.68
C LEU A 177 16.43 -1.17 -62.16
N GLY A 178 16.96 -2.37 -61.98
CA GLY A 178 18.27 -2.76 -62.48
C GLY A 178 18.36 -2.66 -64.02
N LEU A 179 17.36 -3.17 -64.76
CA LEU A 179 17.26 -3.03 -66.19
C LEU A 179 17.19 -1.57 -66.64
N SER A 180 16.44 -0.75 -65.93
CA SER A 180 16.40 0.69 -66.19
C SER A 180 17.77 1.34 -65.98
N PHE A 181 18.46 1.05 -64.88
CA PHE A 181 19.80 1.57 -64.58
C PHE A 181 20.80 1.11 -65.64
N TYR A 182 20.69 -0.12 -66.04
CA TYR A 182 21.52 -0.65 -67.13
C TYR A 182 21.28 0.10 -68.45
N SER A 183 20.02 0.42 -68.80
CA SER A 183 19.68 1.18 -70.01
C SER A 183 20.19 2.62 -70.01
N PHE A 184 20.37 3.20 -68.79
CA PHE A 184 20.96 4.51 -68.63
C PHE A 184 22.49 4.54 -68.49
N GLY A 185 23.15 3.36 -68.63
CA GLY A 185 24.62 3.23 -68.64
C GLY A 185 25.24 3.29 -67.22
N PHE A 186 24.47 2.99 -66.18
CA PHE A 186 25.02 2.88 -64.81
C PHE A 186 25.88 1.62 -64.68
N THR A 187 26.83 1.66 -63.72
CA THR A 187 27.75 0.56 -63.46
C THR A 187 27.08 -0.61 -62.76
N ASP A 188 27.65 -1.81 -62.88
CA ASP A 188 27.18 -3.03 -62.20
C ASP A 188 27.08 -2.88 -60.70
N SER A 189 27.97 -2.07 -60.10
CA SER A 189 27.95 -1.76 -58.65
C SER A 189 26.63 -1.14 -58.20
N ASN A 190 26.02 -0.25 -59.02
CA ASN A 190 24.74 0.37 -58.71
C ASN A 190 23.60 -0.64 -58.73
N ILE A 191 23.64 -1.57 -59.69
CA ILE A 191 22.63 -2.63 -59.83
C ILE A 191 22.73 -3.63 -58.67
N ILE A 192 23.94 -4.00 -58.26
CA ILE A 192 24.19 -4.84 -57.07
C ILE A 192 23.58 -4.19 -55.81
N THR A 193 23.75 -2.87 -55.64
CA THR A 193 23.20 -2.11 -54.50
C THR A 193 21.67 -2.18 -54.49
N VAL A 194 20.99 -2.10 -55.64
CA VAL A 194 19.54 -2.25 -55.74
C VAL A 194 19.08 -3.63 -55.27
N TYR A 195 19.79 -4.71 -55.66
CA TYR A 195 19.46 -6.06 -55.19
C TYR A 195 19.68 -6.23 -53.68
N ILE A 196 20.78 -5.68 -53.14
CA ILE A 196 21.02 -5.70 -51.68
C ILE A 196 19.89 -4.98 -50.96
N LEU A 197 19.44 -3.81 -51.45
CA LEU A 197 18.29 -3.08 -50.91
C LEU A 197 17.01 -3.91 -51.01
N GLY A 198 16.78 -4.61 -52.15
CA GLY A 198 15.66 -5.53 -52.32
C GLY A 198 15.64 -6.65 -51.27
N VAL A 199 16.79 -7.25 -50.96
CA VAL A 199 16.90 -8.29 -49.91
C VAL A 199 16.65 -7.72 -48.54
N LEU A 200 17.12 -6.48 -48.23
CA LEU A 200 16.84 -5.78 -47.00
C LEU A 200 15.33 -5.54 -46.83
N LEU A 201 14.66 -5.02 -47.85
CA LEU A 201 13.22 -4.80 -47.84
C LEU A 201 12.45 -6.13 -47.69
N THR A 202 12.87 -7.19 -48.38
CA THR A 202 12.29 -8.52 -48.17
C THR A 202 12.38 -8.96 -46.72
N SER A 203 13.54 -8.83 -46.09
CA SER A 203 13.74 -9.18 -44.68
C SER A 203 12.90 -8.31 -43.71
N LEU A 204 12.64 -7.07 -44.09
CA LEU A 204 11.83 -6.13 -43.32
C LEU A 204 10.32 -6.46 -43.39
N PHE A 205 9.81 -6.78 -44.61
CA PHE A 205 8.37 -6.98 -44.82
C PHE A 205 7.91 -8.42 -44.61
N THR A 206 8.81 -9.43 -44.65
CA THR A 206 8.48 -10.85 -44.44
C THR A 206 8.71 -11.30 -42.98
N LYS A 207 8.19 -12.49 -42.64
CA LYS A 207 8.36 -13.08 -41.31
C LYS A 207 9.48 -14.12 -41.31
N GLY A 208 10.44 -13.98 -40.41
CA GLY A 208 11.56 -14.92 -40.24
C GLY A 208 12.75 -14.68 -41.18
N TYR A 209 13.77 -15.56 -41.10
CA TYR A 209 15.03 -15.42 -41.81
C TYR A 209 15.01 -16.05 -43.20
N THR A 210 14.05 -16.94 -43.49
CA THR A 210 14.03 -17.81 -44.66
C THR A 210 13.86 -17.05 -45.96
N CYS A 211 12.92 -16.09 -46.01
CA CYS A 211 12.71 -15.27 -47.21
C CYS A 211 13.92 -14.38 -47.50
N GLY A 212 14.61 -13.88 -46.49
CA GLY A 212 15.83 -13.10 -46.66
C GLY A 212 16.99 -13.94 -47.23
N ILE A 213 17.21 -15.16 -46.74
CA ILE A 213 18.26 -16.07 -47.23
C ILE A 213 17.93 -16.54 -48.64
N ILE A 214 16.70 -16.99 -48.91
CA ILE A 214 16.27 -17.40 -50.26
C ILE A 214 16.33 -16.20 -51.19
N GLY A 215 15.85 -15.04 -50.78
CA GLY A 215 15.90 -13.80 -51.55
C GLY A 215 17.32 -13.38 -51.89
N SER A 216 18.31 -13.55 -51.00
CA SER A 216 19.71 -13.26 -51.29
C SER A 216 20.31 -14.23 -52.35
N LEU A 217 19.97 -15.52 -52.28
CA LEU A 217 20.41 -16.49 -53.27
C LEU A 217 19.79 -16.20 -54.64
N VAL A 218 18.47 -15.94 -54.68
CA VAL A 218 17.74 -15.62 -55.91
C VAL A 218 18.22 -14.29 -56.49
N SER A 219 18.55 -13.29 -55.68
CA SER A 219 19.08 -12.00 -56.15
C SER A 219 20.41 -12.14 -56.88
N VAL A 220 21.30 -13.00 -56.39
CA VAL A 220 22.57 -13.32 -57.08
C VAL A 220 22.32 -14.02 -58.42
N MET A 221 21.37 -14.96 -58.43
CA MET A 221 21.00 -15.67 -59.71
C MET A 221 20.38 -14.72 -60.73
N LEU A 222 19.48 -13.80 -60.26
CA LEU A 222 18.86 -12.82 -61.15
C LEU A 222 19.90 -11.84 -61.70
N PHE A 223 20.84 -11.38 -60.87
CA PHE A 223 21.91 -10.51 -61.29
C PHE A 223 22.78 -11.21 -62.34
N ASN A 224 23.21 -12.46 -62.10
CA ASN A 224 23.99 -13.25 -63.09
C ASN A 224 23.22 -13.39 -64.38
N PHE A 225 21.95 -13.76 -64.37
CA PHE A 225 21.15 -14.02 -65.54
C PHE A 225 20.92 -12.78 -66.44
N PHE A 226 20.60 -11.63 -65.83
CA PHE A 226 20.19 -10.41 -66.56
C PHE A 226 21.34 -9.44 -66.85
N PHE A 227 22.43 -9.41 -66.06
CA PHE A 227 23.44 -8.36 -66.16
C PHE A 227 24.86 -8.88 -66.45
N THR A 228 25.15 -10.18 -66.28
CA THR A 228 26.46 -10.74 -66.51
C THR A 228 26.56 -11.22 -67.96
N GLU A 229 27.68 -10.97 -68.67
CA GLU A 229 27.92 -11.43 -70.02
C GLU A 229 28.46 -12.88 -70.07
N PRO A 230 27.94 -13.79 -70.95
CA PRO A 230 26.86 -13.60 -71.91
C PRO A 230 25.48 -13.59 -71.18
N ARG A 231 24.64 -12.59 -71.44
CA ARG A 231 23.32 -12.42 -70.84
C ARG A 231 22.35 -13.55 -71.12
N LEU A 232 21.33 -13.70 -70.29
CA LEU A 232 20.31 -14.76 -70.40
C LEU A 232 20.91 -16.17 -70.31
N THR A 233 22.10 -16.28 -69.72
CA THR A 233 22.75 -17.54 -69.39
C THR A 233 23.23 -17.51 -67.93
N PHE A 234 23.56 -18.69 -67.39
CA PHE A 234 24.16 -18.78 -66.05
C PHE A 234 25.68 -18.96 -66.10
N HIS A 235 26.30 -18.76 -67.27
CA HIS A 235 27.75 -18.84 -67.46
C HIS A 235 28.37 -17.46 -67.17
N ALA A 236 29.45 -17.45 -66.45
CA ALA A 236 30.25 -16.27 -66.17
C ALA A 236 31.69 -16.53 -66.63
N TYR A 237 32.12 -15.87 -67.70
CA TYR A 237 33.46 -16.10 -68.28
C TYR A 237 34.55 -15.25 -67.63
N ASP A 238 34.21 -14.12 -67.02
CA ASP A 238 35.19 -13.28 -66.33
C ASP A 238 35.48 -13.85 -64.94
N SER A 239 36.77 -13.96 -64.59
CA SER A 239 37.26 -14.45 -63.32
C SER A 239 36.86 -13.57 -62.13
N GLY A 240 36.42 -12.32 -62.37
CA GLY A 240 35.93 -11.38 -61.30
C GLY A 240 34.52 -11.69 -60.80
N TYR A 241 33.63 -12.27 -61.65
CA TYR A 241 32.23 -12.50 -61.25
C TYR A 241 32.02 -13.43 -60.05
N PRO A 242 32.73 -14.56 -59.91
CA PRO A 242 32.58 -15.42 -58.74
C PRO A 242 32.85 -14.69 -57.43
N VAL A 243 33.82 -13.76 -57.41
CA VAL A 243 34.16 -12.95 -56.26
C VAL A 243 33.00 -11.96 -55.98
N THR A 244 32.47 -11.29 -56.99
CA THR A 244 31.33 -10.39 -56.90
C THR A 244 30.10 -11.11 -56.37
N PHE A 245 29.78 -12.32 -56.85
CA PHE A 245 28.67 -13.13 -56.38
C PHE A 245 28.84 -13.54 -54.92
N ALA A 246 30.06 -13.91 -54.51
CA ALA A 246 30.34 -14.25 -53.12
C ALA A 246 30.16 -13.03 -52.19
N ILE A 247 30.68 -11.87 -52.58
CA ILE A 247 30.52 -10.60 -51.80
C ILE A 247 29.06 -10.20 -51.74
N MET A 248 28.32 -10.24 -52.85
CA MET A 248 26.90 -9.90 -52.91
C MET A 248 26.08 -10.84 -52.00
N LEU A 249 26.34 -12.14 -52.06
CA LEU A 249 25.67 -13.12 -51.19
C LEU A 249 25.95 -12.84 -49.72
N VAL A 250 27.21 -12.64 -49.33
CA VAL A 250 27.60 -12.37 -47.96
C VAL A 250 26.96 -11.06 -47.45
N ALA A 251 27.05 -9.99 -48.24
CA ALA A 251 26.44 -8.71 -47.92
C ALA A 251 24.91 -8.83 -47.74
N SER A 252 24.24 -9.53 -48.66
CA SER A 252 22.79 -9.74 -48.60
C SER A 252 22.37 -10.56 -47.37
N VAL A 253 23.09 -11.63 -47.04
CA VAL A 253 22.83 -12.47 -45.87
C VAL A 253 23.05 -11.68 -44.56
N ILE A 254 24.15 -10.92 -44.47
CA ILE A 254 24.43 -10.07 -43.28
C ILE A 254 23.33 -9.04 -43.14
N THR A 255 23.00 -8.30 -44.19
CA THR A 255 21.99 -7.23 -44.14
C THR A 255 20.61 -7.79 -43.76
N GLY A 256 20.20 -8.93 -44.41
CA GLY A 256 18.93 -9.58 -44.09
C GLY A 256 18.84 -10.11 -42.65
N THR A 257 19.91 -10.72 -42.15
CA THR A 257 19.93 -11.21 -40.76
C THR A 257 19.92 -10.06 -39.76
N LEU A 258 20.64 -8.96 -40.03
CA LEU A 258 20.67 -7.78 -39.20
C LEU A 258 19.28 -7.12 -39.14
N ALA A 259 18.62 -6.95 -40.30
CA ALA A 259 17.26 -6.39 -40.37
C ALA A 259 16.25 -7.22 -39.59
N SER A 260 16.29 -8.54 -39.71
CA SER A 260 15.41 -9.44 -38.96
C SER A 260 15.67 -9.36 -37.44
N LYS A 261 16.94 -9.27 -37.04
CA LYS A 261 17.33 -9.12 -35.62
C LYS A 261 16.84 -7.78 -35.04
N LEU A 262 17.05 -6.68 -35.79
CA LEU A 262 16.57 -5.36 -35.38
C LEU A 262 15.04 -5.32 -35.19
N LYS A 263 14.29 -5.96 -36.12
CA LYS A 263 12.83 -6.06 -36.00
C LYS A 263 12.38 -6.82 -34.77
N SER A 264 13.07 -7.92 -34.45
CA SER A 264 12.80 -8.68 -33.20
C SER A 264 13.08 -7.86 -31.97
N HIS A 265 14.22 -7.18 -31.90
CA HIS A 265 14.57 -6.30 -30.81
C HIS A 265 13.58 -5.13 -30.65
N ALA A 266 13.17 -4.50 -31.75
CA ALA A 266 12.19 -3.42 -31.70
C ALA A 266 10.84 -3.88 -31.10
N LYS A 267 10.38 -5.09 -31.49
CA LYS A 267 9.15 -5.70 -30.94
C LYS A 267 9.26 -5.92 -29.44
N LEU A 268 10.37 -6.53 -28.99
CA LEU A 268 10.59 -6.78 -27.56
C LEU A 268 10.70 -5.49 -26.74
N SER A 269 11.44 -4.49 -27.28
CA SER A 269 11.56 -3.18 -26.64
C SER A 269 10.21 -2.48 -26.53
N ALA A 270 9.37 -2.54 -27.56
CA ALA A 270 8.03 -1.97 -27.54
C ALA A 270 7.13 -2.66 -26.50
N GLN A 271 7.21 -3.99 -26.37
CA GLN A 271 6.47 -4.75 -25.36
C GLN A 271 6.94 -4.38 -23.93
N ALA A 272 8.25 -4.27 -23.71
CA ALA A 272 8.80 -3.87 -22.42
C ALA A 272 8.39 -2.44 -22.05
N ALA A 273 8.50 -1.48 -23.00
CA ALA A 273 8.08 -0.10 -22.80
C ALA A 273 6.58 0.02 -22.49
N PHE A 274 5.74 -0.74 -23.21
CA PHE A 274 4.30 -0.79 -22.95
C PHE A 274 4.00 -1.30 -21.54
N ARG A 275 4.65 -2.41 -21.11
CA ARG A 275 4.50 -2.97 -19.77
C ARG A 275 4.88 -1.94 -18.70
N THR A 276 6.04 -1.30 -18.85
CA THR A 276 6.51 -0.28 -17.90
C THR A 276 5.54 0.88 -17.81
N LYS A 277 5.04 1.37 -18.94
CA LYS A 277 4.04 2.45 -18.97
C LYS A 277 2.77 2.07 -18.22
N VAL A 278 2.22 0.88 -18.49
CA VAL A 278 1.00 0.40 -17.82
C VAL A 278 1.18 0.31 -16.32
N LEU A 279 2.32 -0.21 -15.85
CA LEU A 279 2.60 -0.31 -14.41
C LEU A 279 2.75 1.07 -13.78
N LEU A 280 3.43 2.01 -14.45
CA LEU A 280 3.59 3.38 -13.96
C LEU A 280 2.23 4.08 -13.85
N ASP A 281 1.41 4.01 -14.90
CA ASP A 281 0.07 4.61 -14.94
C ASP A 281 -0.82 4.00 -13.84
N THR A 282 -0.76 2.68 -13.65
CA THR A 282 -1.51 1.98 -12.58
C THR A 282 -1.07 2.43 -11.21
N ASN A 283 0.24 2.50 -10.95
CA ASN A 283 0.79 2.93 -9.66
C ASN A 283 0.37 4.38 -9.34
N GLN A 284 0.46 5.29 -10.32
CA GLN A 284 0.00 6.68 -10.13
C GLN A 284 -1.49 6.78 -9.78
N LEU A 285 -2.33 5.92 -10.37
CA LEU A 285 -3.75 5.86 -10.03
C LEU A 285 -3.99 5.29 -8.64
N LEU A 286 -3.27 4.22 -8.27
CA LEU A 286 -3.37 3.58 -6.95
C LEU A 286 -2.92 4.52 -5.81
N GLN A 287 -1.92 5.37 -6.05
CA GLN A 287 -1.48 6.38 -5.07
C GLN A 287 -2.54 7.44 -4.76
N LYS A 288 -3.49 7.69 -5.67
CA LYS A 288 -4.60 8.64 -5.48
C LYS A 288 -5.81 8.02 -4.78
N ALA A 289 -5.84 6.72 -4.58
CA ALA A 289 -6.93 6.01 -3.97
C ALA A 289 -7.12 6.44 -2.50
N GLN A 290 -8.35 6.77 -2.12
CA GLN A 290 -8.66 7.23 -0.77
C GLN A 290 -9.09 6.10 0.17
N ASN A 291 -9.58 4.99 -0.38
CA ASN A 291 -10.07 3.83 0.37
C ASN A 291 -9.75 2.52 -0.35
N ASP A 292 -9.99 1.38 0.32
CA ASP A 292 -9.72 0.05 -0.24
C ASP A 292 -10.61 -0.26 -1.46
N GLU A 293 -11.82 0.30 -1.50
CA GLU A 293 -12.75 0.15 -2.60
C GLU A 293 -12.25 0.87 -3.86
N ASP A 294 -11.64 2.05 -3.72
CA ASP A 294 -11.00 2.77 -4.82
C ASP A 294 -9.86 1.95 -5.43
N ILE A 295 -9.01 1.33 -4.58
CA ILE A 295 -7.91 0.49 -5.05
C ILE A 295 -8.44 -0.66 -5.91
N ILE A 296 -9.50 -1.33 -5.43
CA ILE A 296 -10.16 -2.43 -6.14
C ILE A 296 -10.75 -1.95 -7.46
N ASN A 297 -11.48 -0.84 -7.46
CA ASN A 297 -12.13 -0.26 -8.64
C ASN A 297 -11.10 0.15 -9.72
N ILE A 298 -10.03 0.81 -9.31
CA ILE A 298 -8.92 1.19 -10.20
C ILE A 298 -8.29 -0.06 -10.81
N THR A 299 -7.95 -1.05 -9.99
CA THR A 299 -7.31 -2.30 -10.43
C THR A 299 -8.19 -3.05 -11.43
N ALA A 300 -9.46 -3.27 -11.09
CA ALA A 300 -10.41 -3.96 -11.95
C ALA A 300 -10.60 -3.24 -13.28
N THR A 301 -10.74 -1.91 -13.25
CA THR A 301 -10.92 -1.09 -14.45
C THR A 301 -9.68 -1.12 -15.36
N GLN A 302 -8.48 -1.06 -14.79
CA GLN A 302 -7.24 -1.15 -15.54
C GLN A 302 -7.08 -2.52 -16.22
N ILE A 303 -7.32 -3.61 -15.47
CA ILE A 303 -7.24 -4.97 -16.02
C ILE A 303 -8.31 -5.18 -17.11
N MET A 304 -9.55 -4.72 -16.89
CA MET A 304 -10.62 -4.78 -17.89
C MET A 304 -10.21 -4.08 -19.21
N LYS A 305 -9.68 -2.86 -19.11
CA LYS A 305 -9.24 -2.08 -20.27
C LYS A 305 -8.07 -2.74 -21.00
N LEU A 306 -7.09 -3.26 -20.27
CA LEU A 306 -5.88 -3.87 -20.84
C LEU A 306 -6.14 -5.18 -21.53
N LEU A 307 -6.93 -6.04 -20.92
CA LEU A 307 -7.21 -7.37 -21.47
C LEU A 307 -8.43 -7.39 -22.39
N ASN A 308 -9.20 -6.30 -22.40
CA ASN A 308 -10.52 -6.21 -23.09
C ASN A 308 -11.43 -7.41 -22.72
N ARG A 309 -11.45 -7.76 -21.43
CA ARG A 309 -12.21 -8.88 -20.87
C ARG A 309 -13.01 -8.42 -19.66
N SER A 310 -14.18 -9.05 -19.43
CA SER A 310 -14.96 -8.81 -18.22
C SER A 310 -14.23 -9.37 -16.99
N VAL A 311 -14.30 -8.64 -15.89
CA VAL A 311 -13.59 -8.92 -14.64
C VAL A 311 -14.59 -8.96 -13.48
N VAL A 312 -14.46 -9.95 -12.60
CA VAL A 312 -15.20 -10.04 -11.34
C VAL A 312 -14.23 -9.89 -10.18
N MET A 313 -14.52 -8.98 -9.25
CA MET A 313 -13.65 -8.69 -8.13
C MET A 313 -14.34 -9.04 -6.82
N TYR A 314 -13.64 -9.74 -5.93
CA TYR A 314 -14.07 -10.07 -4.57
C TYR A 314 -13.09 -9.48 -3.58
N SER A 315 -13.54 -8.58 -2.71
CA SER A 315 -12.75 -8.09 -1.58
C SER A 315 -12.88 -9.02 -0.36
N VAL A 316 -11.96 -8.89 0.58
CA VAL A 316 -12.00 -9.62 1.86
C VAL A 316 -12.49 -8.67 2.95
N LYS A 317 -13.54 -9.07 3.67
CA LYS A 317 -14.02 -8.38 4.86
C LYS A 317 -14.27 -9.41 5.97
N ASP A 318 -13.73 -9.15 7.15
CA ASP A 318 -13.84 -10.05 8.33
C ASP A 318 -13.43 -11.50 8.02
N GLY A 319 -12.36 -11.67 7.22
CA GLY A 319 -11.83 -12.99 6.85
C GLY A 319 -12.69 -13.78 5.85
N LYS A 320 -13.67 -13.15 5.20
CA LYS A 320 -14.55 -13.77 4.19
C LYS A 320 -14.58 -12.95 2.91
N LEU A 321 -14.78 -13.63 1.76
CA LEU A 321 -15.00 -12.95 0.50
C LEU A 321 -16.37 -12.25 0.49
N THR A 322 -16.38 -10.99 0.05
CA THR A 322 -17.59 -10.20 -0.15
C THR A 322 -18.42 -10.70 -1.35
N LYS A 323 -19.53 -10.07 -1.63
CA LYS A 323 -20.25 -10.26 -2.89
C LYS A 323 -19.38 -9.75 -4.04
N GLY A 324 -19.29 -10.51 -5.15
CA GLY A 324 -18.47 -10.13 -6.30
C GLY A 324 -19.00 -8.85 -6.98
N SER A 325 -18.09 -7.95 -7.32
CA SER A 325 -18.36 -6.75 -8.12
C SER A 325 -17.92 -7.00 -9.56
N LEU A 326 -18.77 -6.65 -10.54
CA LEU A 326 -18.54 -6.91 -11.96
C LEU A 326 -18.09 -5.64 -12.68
N TYR A 327 -17.06 -5.78 -13.49
CA TYR A 327 -16.52 -4.74 -14.38
C TYR A 327 -16.55 -5.26 -15.81
N SER A 328 -17.32 -4.62 -16.69
CA SER A 328 -17.44 -5.03 -18.10
C SER A 328 -17.51 -3.82 -19.01
N SER A 329 -16.87 -3.91 -20.16
CA SER A 329 -16.90 -2.90 -21.22
C SER A 329 -17.98 -3.15 -22.27
N GLN A 330 -18.62 -4.33 -22.26
CA GLN A 330 -19.60 -4.76 -23.25
C GLN A 330 -20.88 -5.23 -22.54
N SER A 331 -22.03 -5.03 -23.18
CA SER A 331 -23.34 -5.53 -22.73
C SER A 331 -23.47 -7.04 -22.95
N ASP A 332 -22.59 -7.83 -22.39
CA ASP A 332 -22.66 -9.29 -22.39
C ASP A 332 -23.67 -9.76 -21.36
N ASN A 333 -24.28 -10.93 -21.61
CA ASN A 333 -25.12 -11.59 -20.60
C ASN A 333 -24.24 -12.03 -19.42
N LEU A 334 -24.35 -11.32 -18.29
CA LEU A 334 -23.38 -11.31 -17.19
C LEU A 334 -23.87 -12.12 -15.97
N GLU A 335 -25.13 -12.60 -16.01
CA GLU A 335 -25.70 -13.45 -14.94
C GLU A 335 -24.94 -14.76 -14.77
N ASP A 336 -24.34 -15.24 -15.85
CA ASP A 336 -23.52 -16.45 -15.91
C ASP A 336 -22.25 -16.40 -15.03
N LEU A 337 -21.80 -15.22 -14.59
CA LEU A 337 -20.57 -15.04 -13.81
C LEU A 337 -20.78 -15.07 -12.29
N PHE A 338 -22.05 -15.17 -11.84
CA PHE A 338 -22.40 -15.23 -10.42
C PHE A 338 -22.97 -16.59 -10.00
N THR A 339 -22.65 -17.65 -10.72
CA THR A 339 -23.07 -19.01 -10.37
C THR A 339 -22.33 -19.52 -9.13
N THR A 340 -22.90 -20.54 -8.48
CA THR A 340 -22.27 -21.21 -7.34
C THR A 340 -20.89 -21.79 -7.69
N THR A 341 -20.69 -22.24 -8.94
CA THR A 341 -19.40 -22.76 -9.43
C THR A 341 -18.34 -21.65 -9.46
N GLU A 342 -18.68 -20.46 -9.93
CA GLU A 342 -17.79 -19.29 -9.96
C GLU A 342 -17.43 -18.85 -8.54
N ARG A 343 -18.44 -18.81 -7.65
CA ARG A 343 -18.21 -18.47 -6.23
C ARG A 343 -17.29 -19.45 -5.53
N ASN A 344 -17.55 -20.75 -5.72
CA ASN A 344 -16.72 -21.81 -5.12
C ASN A 344 -15.28 -21.78 -5.64
N ALA A 345 -15.07 -21.47 -6.93
CA ALA A 345 -13.75 -21.29 -7.49
C ALA A 345 -13.01 -20.09 -6.87
N ALA A 346 -13.70 -18.97 -6.66
CA ALA A 346 -13.12 -17.79 -5.99
C ALA A 346 -12.77 -18.07 -4.52
N GLU A 347 -13.64 -18.76 -3.78
CA GLU A 347 -13.38 -19.16 -2.39
C GLU A 347 -12.22 -20.16 -2.27
N TRP A 348 -12.13 -21.09 -3.20
CA TRP A 348 -11.00 -22.01 -3.26
C TRP A 348 -9.67 -21.28 -3.46
N VAL A 349 -9.65 -20.28 -4.38
CA VAL A 349 -8.47 -19.43 -4.62
C VAL A 349 -8.10 -18.61 -3.40
N TYR A 350 -9.08 -18.09 -2.67
CA TYR A 350 -8.86 -17.38 -1.41
C TYR A 350 -8.18 -18.26 -0.36
N LEU A 351 -8.68 -19.50 -0.19
CA LEU A 351 -8.18 -20.43 0.82
C LEU A 351 -6.82 -21.02 0.44
N ASN A 352 -6.68 -21.47 -0.81
CA ASN A 352 -5.50 -22.21 -1.26
C ASN A 352 -4.41 -21.30 -1.89
N LYS A 353 -4.73 -20.02 -2.17
CA LYS A 353 -3.78 -19.02 -2.72
C LYS A 353 -3.23 -19.37 -4.11
N HIS A 354 -3.81 -20.34 -4.79
CA HIS A 354 -3.46 -20.80 -6.13
C HIS A 354 -4.58 -20.47 -7.10
N ARG A 355 -4.24 -20.29 -8.38
CA ARG A 355 -5.25 -20.01 -9.42
C ARG A 355 -6.19 -21.21 -9.64
N ALA A 356 -7.46 -20.93 -9.91
CA ALA A 356 -8.48 -21.92 -10.26
C ALA A 356 -9.44 -21.36 -11.32
N GLY A 357 -10.26 -22.21 -11.91
CA GLY A 357 -11.27 -21.83 -12.90
C GLY A 357 -10.91 -22.22 -14.32
N ALA A 358 -11.38 -21.47 -15.29
CA ALA A 358 -11.18 -21.74 -16.72
C ALA A 358 -9.70 -21.95 -17.06
N SER A 359 -9.41 -22.94 -17.89
CA SER A 359 -8.04 -23.31 -18.31
C SER A 359 -7.12 -23.81 -17.17
N THR A 360 -7.69 -24.19 -16.01
CA THR A 360 -6.96 -24.83 -14.91
C THR A 360 -7.52 -26.22 -14.62
N ASN A 361 -6.84 -27.00 -13.78
CA ASN A 361 -7.31 -28.34 -13.39
C ASN A 361 -8.37 -28.28 -12.27
N VAL A 362 -8.50 -27.16 -11.58
CA VAL A 362 -9.42 -26.95 -10.47
C VAL A 362 -10.54 -26.05 -10.93
N TYR A 363 -11.81 -26.50 -10.81
CA TYR A 363 -12.98 -25.79 -11.32
C TYR A 363 -12.91 -25.45 -12.82
N SER A 364 -12.41 -26.37 -13.65
CA SER A 364 -12.22 -26.19 -15.11
C SER A 364 -13.50 -25.81 -15.87
N LYS A 365 -14.69 -26.09 -15.31
CA LYS A 365 -16.00 -25.73 -15.87
C LYS A 365 -16.40 -24.28 -15.62
N ALA A 366 -15.68 -23.55 -14.77
CA ALA A 366 -15.89 -22.14 -14.56
C ALA A 366 -15.60 -21.34 -15.83
N LYS A 367 -16.27 -20.20 -16.00
CA LYS A 367 -16.08 -19.30 -17.15
C LYS A 367 -14.93 -18.30 -16.93
N CYS A 368 -14.61 -18.04 -15.67
CA CYS A 368 -13.50 -17.19 -15.26
C CYS A 368 -12.30 -18.01 -14.80
N VAL A 369 -11.10 -17.47 -15.01
CA VAL A 369 -9.90 -17.87 -14.27
C VAL A 369 -9.70 -16.91 -13.10
N TYR A 370 -9.47 -17.45 -11.91
CA TYR A 370 -9.37 -16.70 -10.67
C TYR A 370 -7.94 -16.63 -10.16
N PHE A 371 -7.55 -15.45 -9.65
CA PHE A 371 -6.26 -15.17 -9.05
C PHE A 371 -6.43 -14.49 -7.69
N SER A 372 -5.57 -14.79 -6.74
CA SER A 372 -5.51 -14.10 -5.44
C SER A 372 -4.73 -12.79 -5.55
N ILE A 373 -5.23 -11.75 -4.90
CA ILE A 373 -4.52 -10.48 -4.69
C ILE A 373 -3.87 -10.59 -3.32
N ARG A 374 -2.55 -10.84 -3.28
CA ARG A 374 -1.86 -11.17 -2.02
C ARG A 374 -0.43 -10.63 -1.97
N ILE A 375 0.03 -10.38 -0.74
CA ILE A 375 1.44 -10.21 -0.41
C ILE A 375 1.78 -11.22 0.69
N ASN A 376 2.81 -12.00 0.48
CA ASN A 376 3.22 -13.06 1.40
C ASN A 376 2.03 -13.96 1.78
N ASN A 377 1.65 -13.94 3.05
CA ASN A 377 0.55 -14.75 3.57
C ASN A 377 -0.81 -14.02 3.62
N ASN A 378 -0.83 -12.71 3.39
CA ASN A 378 -2.03 -11.89 3.47
C ASN A 378 -2.74 -11.81 2.11
N THR A 379 -3.98 -12.24 2.04
CA THR A 379 -4.85 -12.15 0.85
C THR A 379 -5.85 -11.02 1.05
N TYR A 380 -5.84 -10.05 0.13
CA TYR A 380 -6.69 -8.85 0.15
C TYR A 380 -7.95 -8.99 -0.70
N GLY A 381 -7.92 -9.90 -1.68
CA GLY A 381 -9.05 -10.14 -2.57
C GLY A 381 -8.80 -11.26 -3.56
N VAL A 382 -9.79 -11.53 -4.38
CA VAL A 382 -9.73 -12.48 -5.49
C VAL A 382 -10.30 -11.81 -6.74
N ILE A 383 -9.61 -11.95 -7.86
CA ILE A 383 -10.06 -11.47 -9.16
C ILE A 383 -10.37 -12.63 -10.08
N GLY A 384 -11.51 -12.58 -10.75
CA GLY A 384 -11.91 -13.50 -11.82
C GLY A 384 -11.88 -12.81 -13.17
N ILE A 385 -11.25 -13.41 -14.16
CA ILE A 385 -11.14 -12.89 -15.52
C ILE A 385 -11.85 -13.84 -16.46
N ARG A 386 -12.85 -13.33 -17.20
CA ARG A 386 -13.63 -14.14 -18.14
C ARG A 386 -12.75 -14.62 -19.31
N ILE A 387 -12.79 -15.92 -19.59
CA ILE A 387 -12.11 -16.54 -20.72
C ILE A 387 -13.11 -16.77 -21.86
N LYS A 388 -12.96 -16.04 -22.96
CA LYS A 388 -13.73 -16.20 -24.19
C LYS A 388 -12.87 -16.89 -25.25
N GLY A 389 -12.94 -18.21 -25.32
CA GLY A 389 -12.25 -19.03 -26.35
C GLY A 389 -10.75 -19.22 -26.12
N LYS A 390 -9.92 -18.18 -26.19
CA LYS A 390 -8.47 -18.30 -25.96
C LYS A 390 -8.10 -18.03 -24.50
N PRO A 391 -7.25 -18.87 -23.89
CA PRO A 391 -6.67 -18.58 -22.57
C PRO A 391 -5.85 -17.29 -22.62
N LEU A 392 -5.45 -16.78 -21.46
CA LEU A 392 -4.51 -15.67 -21.36
C LEU A 392 -3.16 -16.07 -21.96
N ASP A 393 -2.61 -15.22 -22.82
CA ASP A 393 -1.25 -15.43 -23.31
C ASP A 393 -0.20 -15.11 -22.21
N ALA A 394 1.06 -15.46 -22.47
CA ALA A 394 2.12 -15.27 -21.47
C ALA A 394 2.35 -13.78 -21.14
N PHE A 395 2.18 -12.88 -22.12
CA PHE A 395 2.34 -11.45 -21.92
C PHE A 395 1.16 -10.85 -21.12
N GLU A 396 -0.07 -11.20 -21.48
CA GLU A 396 -1.30 -10.84 -20.74
C GLU A 396 -1.19 -11.29 -19.28
N ASN A 397 -0.79 -12.55 -19.05
CA ASN A 397 -0.65 -13.10 -17.71
C ASN A 397 0.45 -12.39 -16.88
N SER A 398 1.57 -12.03 -17.50
CA SER A 398 2.65 -11.30 -16.83
C SER A 398 2.25 -9.90 -16.42
N ILE A 399 1.54 -9.14 -17.28
CA ILE A 399 1.02 -7.82 -16.95
C ILE A 399 -0.02 -7.92 -15.83
N LEU A 400 -0.93 -8.88 -15.94
CA LEU A 400 -1.95 -9.14 -14.92
C LEU A 400 -1.33 -9.35 -13.54
N LEU A 401 -0.40 -10.30 -13.42
CA LEU A 401 0.25 -10.60 -12.14
C LEU A 401 1.02 -9.39 -11.59
N SER A 402 1.62 -8.58 -12.46
CA SER A 402 2.29 -7.35 -12.04
C SER A 402 1.31 -6.33 -11.47
N ILE A 403 0.14 -6.12 -12.12
CA ILE A 403 -0.90 -5.20 -11.62
C ILE A 403 -1.49 -5.71 -10.31
N LEU A 404 -1.73 -7.01 -10.18
CA LEU A 404 -2.22 -7.61 -8.93
C LEU A 404 -1.21 -7.44 -7.79
N GLY A 405 0.08 -7.52 -8.09
CA GLY A 405 1.15 -7.23 -7.13
C GLY A 405 1.12 -5.78 -6.65
N GLU A 406 0.99 -4.79 -7.56
CA GLU A 406 0.86 -3.38 -7.21
C GLU A 406 -0.41 -3.10 -6.38
N CYS A 407 -1.53 -3.72 -6.75
CA CYS A 407 -2.78 -3.63 -6.01
C CYS A 407 -2.61 -4.15 -4.57
N ALA A 408 -2.02 -5.34 -4.42
CA ALA A 408 -1.77 -5.94 -3.12
C ALA A 408 -0.83 -5.07 -2.27
N LEU A 409 0.21 -4.48 -2.87
CA LEU A 409 1.14 -3.57 -2.19
C LEU A 409 0.43 -2.28 -1.73
N ALA A 410 -0.44 -1.71 -2.56
CA ALA A 410 -1.21 -0.53 -2.19
C ALA A 410 -2.14 -0.81 -1.00
N MET A 411 -2.81 -1.97 -0.97
CA MET A 411 -3.67 -2.40 0.13
C MET A 411 -2.88 -2.67 1.41
N ASP A 412 -1.72 -3.33 1.31
CA ASP A 412 -0.83 -3.61 2.46
C ASP A 412 -0.30 -2.32 3.08
N ASN A 413 0.18 -1.38 2.26
CA ASN A 413 0.65 -0.07 2.71
C ASN A 413 -0.43 0.71 3.45
N ARG A 414 -1.66 0.69 2.93
CA ARG A 414 -2.79 1.36 3.57
C ARG A 414 -3.17 0.73 4.91
N ARG A 415 -3.20 -0.59 4.98
CA ARG A 415 -3.42 -1.33 6.23
C ARG A 415 -2.36 -0.96 7.27
N ASN A 416 -1.10 -1.01 6.89
CA ASN A 416 0.03 -0.66 7.76
C ASN A 416 -0.02 0.80 8.22
N ALA A 417 -0.44 1.73 7.37
CA ALA A 417 -0.64 3.14 7.73
C ALA A 417 -1.73 3.30 8.79
N LYS A 418 -2.88 2.61 8.63
CA LYS A 418 -3.99 2.62 9.58
C LYS A 418 -3.60 2.02 10.94
N GLU A 419 -2.87 0.91 10.95
CA GLU A 419 -2.37 0.28 12.17
C GLU A 419 -1.38 1.20 12.92
N LYS A 420 -0.49 1.88 12.18
CA LYS A 420 0.43 2.87 12.76
C LYS A 420 -0.30 4.06 13.37
N GLU A 421 -1.33 4.58 12.70
CA GLU A 421 -2.14 5.68 13.20
C GLU A 421 -2.85 5.29 14.51
N GLN A 422 -3.48 4.12 14.54
CA GLN A 422 -4.12 3.59 15.76
C GLN A 422 -3.13 3.43 16.90
N THR A 423 -1.95 2.88 16.62
CA THR A 423 -0.88 2.72 17.62
C THR A 423 -0.39 4.06 18.14
N ALA A 424 -0.23 5.06 17.25
CA ALA A 424 0.18 6.40 17.65
C ALA A 424 -0.85 7.09 18.56
N VAL A 425 -2.14 6.92 18.27
CA VAL A 425 -3.24 7.44 19.13
C VAL A 425 -3.20 6.79 20.52
N LEU A 426 -3.05 5.46 20.58
CA LEU A 426 -2.93 4.73 21.85
C LEU A 426 -1.71 5.19 22.65
N ALA A 427 -0.54 5.31 22.00
CA ALA A 427 0.69 5.77 22.66
C ALA A 427 0.55 7.20 23.19
N LYS A 428 -0.12 8.09 22.45
CA LYS A 428 -0.39 9.46 22.90
C LYS A 428 -1.31 9.49 24.13
N ASN A 429 -2.35 8.66 24.16
CA ASN A 429 -3.25 8.54 25.29
C ASN A 429 -2.53 8.01 26.55
N GLU A 430 -1.67 6.98 26.39
CA GLU A 430 -0.86 6.46 27.50
C GLU A 430 0.13 7.50 28.04
N GLN A 431 0.76 8.28 27.14
CA GLN A 431 1.66 9.36 27.57
C GLN A 431 0.92 10.47 28.33
N LEU A 432 -0.29 10.83 27.87
CA LEU A 432 -1.15 11.77 28.60
C LEU A 432 -1.48 11.24 29.99
N ARG A 433 -1.90 9.98 30.13
CA ARG A 433 -2.18 9.34 31.44
C ARG A 433 -0.95 9.36 32.35
N ALA A 434 0.23 9.02 31.83
CA ALA A 434 1.45 9.03 32.62
C ALA A 434 1.81 10.44 33.13
N ASN A 435 1.65 11.46 32.29
CA ASN A 435 1.89 12.86 32.66
C ASN A 435 0.90 13.32 33.72
N LEU A 436 -0.39 12.93 33.59
CA LEU A 436 -1.44 13.19 34.55
C LEU A 436 -1.10 12.64 35.95
N LEU A 437 -0.77 11.34 36.02
CA LEU A 437 -0.41 10.68 37.29
C LEU A 437 0.80 11.34 37.95
N ARG A 438 1.77 11.80 37.15
CA ARG A 438 2.96 12.51 37.67
C ARG A 438 2.58 13.88 38.28
N ALA A 439 1.75 14.67 37.58
CA ALA A 439 1.30 15.96 38.04
C ALA A 439 0.47 15.83 39.34
N ILE A 440 -0.52 14.92 39.35
CA ILE A 440 -1.34 14.63 40.52
C ILE A 440 -0.47 14.21 41.72
N SER A 441 0.49 13.30 41.52
CA SER A 441 1.37 12.83 42.58
C SER A 441 2.23 13.95 43.18
N HIS A 442 2.71 14.87 42.32
CA HIS A 442 3.47 16.04 42.77
C HIS A 442 2.61 16.96 43.63
N ASP A 443 1.40 17.26 43.15
CA ASP A 443 0.53 18.27 43.80
C ASP A 443 -0.17 17.74 45.06
N LEU A 444 -0.39 16.43 45.16
CA LEU A 444 -0.80 15.78 46.42
C LEU A 444 0.33 15.79 47.47
N ARG A 445 1.59 15.58 47.05
CA ARG A 445 2.73 15.47 47.96
C ARG A 445 2.98 16.78 48.73
N THR A 446 2.86 17.92 48.05
CA THR A 446 3.19 19.24 48.63
C THR A 446 2.35 19.57 49.86
N PRO A 447 0.99 19.56 49.83
CA PRO A 447 0.17 19.84 51.02
C PRO A 447 0.30 18.76 52.09
N LEU A 448 0.44 17.47 51.68
CA LEU A 448 0.68 16.40 52.64
C LEU A 448 1.99 16.60 53.42
N THR A 449 3.03 17.08 52.74
CA THR A 449 4.31 17.42 53.42
C THR A 449 4.16 18.60 54.34
N SER A 450 3.39 19.62 53.95
CA SER A 450 3.06 20.80 54.78
C SER A 450 2.28 20.41 56.04
N ILE A 451 1.19 19.66 55.87
CA ILE A 451 0.37 19.15 56.99
C ILE A 451 1.23 18.32 57.96
N SER A 452 2.03 17.37 57.40
CA SER A 452 2.89 16.51 58.21
C SER A 452 3.98 17.31 58.95
N GLY A 453 4.59 18.28 58.27
CA GLY A 453 5.60 19.18 58.88
C GLY A 453 5.02 20.07 59.98
N ASN A 454 3.88 20.70 59.73
CA ASN A 454 3.15 21.54 60.66
C ASN A 454 2.67 20.74 61.90
N ALA A 455 2.11 19.56 61.69
CA ALA A 455 1.71 18.67 62.78
C ALA A 455 2.93 18.19 63.59
N GLY A 456 4.04 17.83 62.90
CA GLY A 456 5.29 17.45 63.53
C GLY A 456 5.89 18.60 64.40
N ASN A 457 5.80 19.84 63.90
CA ASN A 457 6.24 21.02 64.64
C ASN A 457 5.41 21.26 65.92
N LEU A 458 4.10 21.11 65.82
CA LEU A 458 3.20 21.18 67.01
C LEU A 458 3.53 20.08 68.02
N LEU A 459 3.84 18.86 67.58
CA LEU A 459 4.16 17.76 68.50
C LEU A 459 5.53 17.95 69.17
N THR A 460 6.53 18.46 68.46
CA THR A 460 7.91 18.55 68.96
C THR A 460 8.20 19.82 69.75
N ASN A 461 7.56 20.94 69.37
CA ASN A 461 7.85 22.27 69.92
C ASN A 461 6.65 22.91 70.71
N LYS A 462 5.68 22.10 71.14
CA LYS A 462 4.42 22.55 71.77
C LYS A 462 4.61 23.64 72.83
N ASP A 463 5.63 23.52 73.68
CA ASP A 463 5.88 24.44 74.83
C ASP A 463 6.72 25.68 74.46
N LYS A 464 7.26 25.70 73.19
CA LYS A 464 8.09 26.80 72.67
C LYS A 464 7.34 27.74 71.76
N LEU A 465 6.14 27.35 71.30
CA LEU A 465 5.32 28.13 70.36
C LEU A 465 4.34 28.99 71.13
N ASP A 466 4.22 30.26 70.74
CA ASP A 466 3.15 31.16 71.23
C ASP A 466 1.79 30.76 70.66
N GLU A 467 0.71 31.23 71.28
CA GLU A 467 -0.65 30.82 70.85
C GLU A 467 -1.02 31.34 69.46
N ASP A 468 -0.49 32.48 69.04
CA ASP A 468 -0.73 33.01 67.69
C ASP A 468 -0.09 32.12 66.63
N THR A 469 1.14 31.68 66.83
CA THR A 469 1.84 30.75 65.95
C THR A 469 1.15 29.38 65.93
N LYS A 470 0.66 28.87 67.07
CA LYS A 470 -0.11 27.63 67.11
C LYS A 470 -1.39 27.73 66.27
N MET A 471 -2.12 28.87 66.49
CA MET A 471 -3.35 29.11 65.73
C MET A 471 -3.09 29.20 64.22
N GLN A 472 -2.01 29.85 63.83
CA GLN A 472 -1.60 29.88 62.38
C GLN A 472 -1.32 28.50 61.87
N ILE A 473 -0.57 27.65 62.59
CA ILE A 473 -0.27 26.26 62.16
C ILE A 473 -1.55 25.41 62.06
N TYR A 474 -2.49 25.56 63.02
CA TYR A 474 -3.78 24.86 62.89
C TYR A 474 -4.56 25.31 61.70
N THR A 475 -4.55 26.59 61.35
CA THR A 475 -5.21 27.14 60.18
C THR A 475 -4.56 26.62 58.90
N ASP A 476 -3.24 26.59 58.83
CA ASP A 476 -2.50 26.06 57.69
C ASP A 476 -2.79 24.57 57.45
N ILE A 477 -2.85 23.75 58.53
CA ILE A 477 -3.21 22.32 58.42
C ILE A 477 -4.65 22.17 57.92
N PHE A 478 -5.57 22.97 58.43
CA PHE A 478 -6.98 22.93 58.04
C PHE A 478 -7.14 23.32 56.56
N ASP A 479 -6.56 24.45 56.17
CA ASP A 479 -6.64 24.96 54.79
C ASP A 479 -6.02 23.97 53.78
N ASP A 480 -4.87 23.37 54.09
CA ASP A 480 -4.22 22.34 53.25
C ASP A 480 -5.07 21.05 53.14
N SER A 481 -5.79 20.69 54.22
CA SER A 481 -6.69 19.52 54.22
C SER A 481 -7.94 19.75 53.38
N GLU A 482 -8.61 20.91 53.52
CA GLU A 482 -9.76 21.31 52.70
C GLU A 482 -9.39 21.36 51.19
N TRP A 483 -8.21 21.89 50.88
CA TRP A 483 -7.70 21.93 49.52
C TRP A 483 -7.49 20.51 48.94
N LEU A 484 -6.95 19.56 49.76
CA LEU A 484 -6.78 18.16 49.33
C LEU A 484 -8.11 17.47 49.06
N ILE A 485 -9.11 17.70 49.88
CA ILE A 485 -10.47 17.16 49.69
C ILE A 485 -11.02 17.65 48.36
N SER A 486 -10.99 18.95 48.12
CA SER A 486 -11.47 19.56 46.87
C SER A 486 -10.72 19.01 45.63
N LEU A 487 -9.41 18.79 45.75
CA LEU A 487 -8.59 18.20 44.69
C LEU A 487 -9.04 16.79 44.33
N VAL A 488 -9.23 15.92 45.33
CA VAL A 488 -9.66 14.53 45.14
C VAL A 488 -11.07 14.49 44.55
N GLU A 489 -12.00 15.32 45.00
CA GLU A 489 -13.36 15.39 44.47
C GLU A 489 -13.38 15.85 43.01
N ASN A 490 -12.59 16.86 42.68
CA ASN A 490 -12.44 17.31 41.29
C ASN A 490 -11.86 16.21 40.38
N LEU A 491 -10.85 15.46 40.83
CA LEU A 491 -10.25 14.36 40.11
C LEU A 491 -11.24 13.21 39.86
N LEU A 492 -12.01 12.83 40.91
CA LEU A 492 -13.04 11.81 40.81
C LEU A 492 -14.16 12.23 39.85
N SER A 493 -14.52 13.51 39.85
CA SER A 493 -15.53 14.06 38.93
C SER A 493 -15.06 13.99 37.47
N VAL A 494 -13.81 14.39 37.20
CA VAL A 494 -13.21 14.31 35.86
C VAL A 494 -13.15 12.86 35.35
N THR A 495 -12.69 11.91 36.18
CA THR A 495 -12.59 10.49 35.76
C THR A 495 -13.95 9.87 35.46
N ARG A 496 -15.00 10.20 36.26
CA ARG A 496 -16.37 9.73 35.99
C ARG A 496 -16.95 10.28 34.70
N ILE A 497 -16.63 11.53 34.36
CA ILE A 497 -17.07 12.16 33.11
C ILE A 497 -16.36 11.50 31.91
N GLU A 498 -15.03 11.29 31.96
CA GLU A 498 -14.27 10.65 30.88
C GLU A 498 -14.71 9.21 30.60
N GLU A 499 -15.07 8.47 31.63
CA GLU A 499 -15.56 7.09 31.50
C GLU A 499 -17.03 7.02 31.03
N GLY A 500 -17.72 8.16 30.86
CA GLY A 500 -19.14 8.20 30.50
C GLY A 500 -20.05 7.59 31.56
N ARG A 501 -19.57 7.45 32.83
CA ARG A 501 -20.25 6.80 33.93
C ARG A 501 -20.93 7.79 34.89
N MET A 502 -20.99 9.07 34.53
CA MET A 502 -21.63 10.07 35.39
C MET A 502 -23.16 9.96 35.24
N ASN A 503 -23.82 9.50 36.28
CA ASN A 503 -25.28 9.52 36.37
C ASN A 503 -25.72 10.92 36.80
N PHE A 504 -26.40 11.63 35.90
CA PHE A 504 -26.95 12.96 36.18
C PHE A 504 -28.38 12.83 36.75
N ASN A 505 -28.60 13.31 37.92
CA ASN A 505 -29.95 13.45 38.49
C ASN A 505 -30.54 14.83 38.11
N LYS A 506 -30.94 14.93 36.81
CA LYS A 506 -31.53 16.18 36.31
C LYS A 506 -32.96 16.32 36.82
N SER A 507 -33.26 17.47 37.40
CA SER A 507 -34.58 17.93 37.84
C SER A 507 -34.82 19.36 37.36
N ILE A 508 -36.06 19.79 37.37
CA ILE A 508 -36.42 21.18 37.08
C ILE A 508 -36.16 21.98 38.36
N GLU A 509 -35.16 22.85 38.30
CA GLU A 509 -34.67 23.60 39.42
C GLU A 509 -34.75 25.10 39.16
N LEU A 510 -34.94 25.89 40.21
CA LEU A 510 -34.92 27.34 40.14
C LEU A 510 -33.47 27.85 40.17
N VAL A 511 -33.08 28.57 39.12
CA VAL A 511 -31.70 29.07 38.98
C VAL A 511 -31.28 29.99 40.11
N ASP A 512 -32.21 30.74 40.68
CA ASP A 512 -31.98 31.64 41.80
C ASP A 512 -31.58 30.87 43.06
N GLU A 513 -32.27 29.75 43.39
CA GLU A 513 -31.91 28.88 44.50
C GLU A 513 -30.54 28.26 44.36
N ILE A 514 -30.19 27.82 43.14
CA ILE A 514 -28.86 27.27 42.80
C ILE A 514 -27.78 28.34 43.04
N THR A 515 -28.06 29.59 42.63
CA THR A 515 -27.12 30.70 42.76
C THR A 515 -26.94 31.09 44.24
N GLU A 516 -28.01 31.17 45.02
CA GLU A 516 -27.95 31.43 46.44
C GLU A 516 -27.21 30.33 47.20
N GLU A 517 -27.45 29.06 46.88
CA GLU A 517 -26.74 27.93 47.47
C GLU A 517 -25.23 27.99 47.17
N ALA A 518 -24.83 28.31 45.95
CA ALA A 518 -23.42 28.50 45.61
C ALA A 518 -22.77 29.61 46.44
N LEU A 519 -23.46 30.73 46.67
CA LEU A 519 -22.96 31.84 47.49
C LEU A 519 -22.80 31.48 48.97
N ARG A 520 -23.66 30.62 49.51
CA ARG A 520 -23.53 30.12 50.90
C ARG A 520 -22.27 29.29 51.13
N HIS A 521 -21.80 28.60 50.09
CA HIS A 521 -20.59 27.78 50.13
C HIS A 521 -19.29 28.57 49.91
N ILE A 522 -19.37 29.86 49.54
CA ILE A 522 -18.19 30.68 49.33
C ILE A 522 -17.66 31.16 50.69
N GLY A 523 -16.48 30.74 51.07
CA GLY A 523 -15.89 30.90 52.38
C GLY A 523 -15.55 32.35 52.75
N ARG A 524 -14.89 32.56 53.95
CA ARG A 524 -14.53 33.87 54.54
C ARG A 524 -13.82 34.85 53.57
N LYS A 525 -13.16 34.38 52.52
CA LYS A 525 -12.51 35.23 51.52
C LYS A 525 -13.49 36.07 50.69
N SER A 526 -14.79 35.73 50.68
CA SER A 526 -15.84 36.52 50.03
C SER A 526 -16.06 37.89 50.68
N THR A 527 -15.69 38.04 51.95
CA THR A 527 -15.83 39.32 52.66
C THR A 527 -14.85 40.40 52.18
N GLU A 528 -13.81 40.01 51.49
CA GLU A 528 -12.80 40.91 50.89
C GLU A 528 -13.24 41.47 49.53
N HIS A 529 -14.32 40.97 48.90
CA HIS A 529 -14.83 41.37 47.60
C HIS A 529 -16.31 41.80 47.69
N LYS A 530 -16.75 42.63 46.74
CA LYS A 530 -18.16 43.03 46.62
C LYS A 530 -18.86 42.08 45.63
N ILE A 531 -19.51 41.03 46.18
CA ILE A 531 -20.26 40.09 45.36
C ILE A 531 -21.72 40.55 45.30
N SER A 532 -22.28 40.71 44.08
CA SER A 532 -23.67 41.07 43.84
C SER A 532 -24.34 40.08 42.88
N VAL A 533 -25.61 39.77 43.14
CA VAL A 533 -26.41 38.93 42.25
C VAL A 533 -27.51 39.80 41.62
N ILE A 534 -27.72 39.62 40.34
CA ILE A 534 -28.72 40.34 39.56
C ILE A 534 -29.58 39.31 38.81
N HIS A 535 -30.79 39.10 39.26
CA HIS A 535 -31.78 38.28 38.56
C HIS A 535 -32.57 39.20 37.61
N LYS A 536 -32.49 38.96 36.29
CA LYS A 536 -33.21 39.77 35.31
C LYS A 536 -34.63 39.23 35.02
N ASP A 537 -34.85 37.95 35.27
CA ASP A 537 -36.13 37.28 35.09
C ASP A 537 -36.63 36.72 36.42
N GLU A 538 -37.91 36.90 36.76
CA GLU A 538 -38.48 36.56 38.08
C GLU A 538 -38.60 35.05 38.36
N LEU A 539 -38.62 34.20 37.35
CA LEU A 539 -38.74 32.73 37.49
C LEU A 539 -37.97 32.02 36.40
N LEU A 540 -36.67 31.82 36.63
CA LEU A 540 -35.80 31.13 35.65
C LEU A 540 -35.60 29.66 36.07
N LEU A 541 -36.26 28.74 35.34
CA LEU A 541 -36.17 27.30 35.57
C LEU A 541 -35.20 26.64 34.59
N ALA A 542 -34.36 25.72 35.09
CA ALA A 542 -33.46 24.92 34.28
C ALA A 542 -33.58 23.43 34.62
N ASN A 543 -33.43 22.56 33.60
CA ASN A 543 -33.43 21.11 33.79
C ASN A 543 -32.00 20.62 34.02
N VAL A 544 -31.58 20.53 35.27
CA VAL A 544 -30.18 20.33 35.66
C VAL A 544 -30.03 19.47 36.93
N ASP A 545 -28.82 18.97 37.15
CA ASP A 545 -28.38 18.47 38.44
C ASP A 545 -27.87 19.65 39.27
N ALA A 546 -28.69 20.10 40.21
CA ALA A 546 -28.42 21.30 41.03
C ALA A 546 -27.05 21.25 41.70
N LYS A 547 -26.63 20.10 42.25
CA LYS A 547 -25.35 19.95 42.94
C LYS A 547 -24.15 20.22 42.03
N LEU A 548 -24.22 19.75 40.78
CA LEU A 548 -23.14 19.97 39.83
C LEU A 548 -23.09 21.40 39.31
N ILE A 549 -24.24 22.06 39.16
CA ILE A 549 -24.28 23.46 38.75
C ILE A 549 -23.82 24.37 39.88
N VAL A 550 -24.18 24.08 41.15
CA VAL A 550 -23.63 24.75 42.32
C VAL A 550 -22.10 24.66 42.31
N GLN A 551 -21.52 23.48 42.03
CA GLN A 551 -20.07 23.31 41.93
C GLN A 551 -19.46 24.14 40.79
N VAL A 552 -20.12 24.24 39.64
CA VAL A 552 -19.69 25.13 38.53
C VAL A 552 -19.63 26.58 39.00
N LEU A 553 -20.70 27.06 39.65
CA LEU A 553 -20.76 28.44 40.16
C LEU A 553 -19.68 28.71 41.20
N ILE A 554 -19.49 27.82 42.17
CA ILE A 554 -18.43 27.93 43.17
C ILE A 554 -17.07 28.04 42.48
N ASN A 555 -16.75 27.15 41.52
CA ASN A 555 -15.48 27.20 40.81
C ASN A 555 -15.28 28.52 40.04
N LEU A 556 -16.31 29.06 39.40
CA LEU A 556 -16.20 30.32 38.64
C LEU A 556 -16.05 31.51 39.56
N ILE A 557 -16.81 31.57 40.69
CA ILE A 557 -16.72 32.65 41.66
C ILE A 557 -15.39 32.59 42.43
N ASP A 558 -14.92 31.42 42.83
CA ASP A 558 -13.61 31.24 43.45
C ASP A 558 -12.47 31.68 42.54
N ASN A 559 -12.58 31.41 41.25
CA ASN A 559 -11.62 31.94 40.27
C ASN A 559 -11.66 33.47 40.22
N ALA A 560 -12.84 34.08 40.18
CA ALA A 560 -12.97 35.53 40.22
C ALA A 560 -12.35 36.14 41.50
N ILE A 561 -12.61 35.56 42.66
CA ILE A 561 -12.02 35.98 43.96
C ILE A 561 -10.48 35.82 43.91
N LYS A 562 -10.00 34.72 43.40
CA LYS A 562 -8.57 34.38 43.40
C LYS A 562 -7.74 35.27 42.50
N TYR A 563 -8.28 35.64 41.34
CA TYR A 563 -7.53 36.36 40.29
C TYR A 563 -7.82 37.85 40.22
N THR A 564 -8.61 38.37 41.14
CA THR A 564 -8.87 39.81 41.25
C THR A 564 -8.28 40.41 42.54
N PRO A 565 -7.89 41.70 42.54
CA PRO A 565 -7.43 42.39 43.74
C PRO A 565 -8.52 42.46 44.84
N VAL A 566 -8.10 42.54 46.10
CA VAL A 566 -9.01 42.79 47.25
C VAL A 566 -9.84 44.04 46.99
N GLY A 567 -11.14 44.00 47.26
CA GLY A 567 -12.10 45.07 47.01
C GLY A 567 -12.71 45.09 45.60
N SER A 568 -12.35 44.13 44.75
CA SER A 568 -12.94 44.01 43.42
C SER A 568 -14.44 43.68 43.46
N GLU A 569 -15.14 44.07 42.40
CA GLU A 569 -16.57 43.80 42.23
C GLU A 569 -16.76 42.52 41.39
N ILE A 570 -17.53 41.56 41.90
CA ILE A 570 -17.91 40.32 41.21
C ILE A 570 -19.43 40.31 41.06
N LYS A 571 -19.93 40.17 39.84
CA LYS A 571 -21.37 40.14 39.54
C LYS A 571 -21.76 38.77 39.01
N VAL A 572 -22.82 38.18 39.60
CA VAL A 572 -23.49 37.00 39.04
C VAL A 572 -24.80 37.47 38.42
N ILE A 573 -24.97 37.29 37.15
CA ILE A 573 -26.16 37.71 36.40
C ILE A 573 -26.87 36.48 35.86
N THR A 574 -28.17 36.34 36.17
CA THR A 574 -29.04 35.30 35.61
C THR A 574 -30.06 35.93 34.68
N GLU A 575 -30.18 35.40 33.46
CA GLU A 575 -31.15 35.88 32.49
C GLU A 575 -31.61 34.78 31.53
N LYS A 576 -32.81 34.91 30.98
CA LYS A 576 -33.29 34.06 29.88
C LYS A 576 -32.79 34.63 28.57
N LYS A 577 -32.03 33.85 27.79
CA LYS A 577 -31.47 34.30 26.52
C LYS A 577 -31.51 33.17 25.48
N ASN A 578 -32.03 33.45 24.30
CA ASN A 578 -32.06 32.52 23.14
C ASN A 578 -32.65 31.12 23.48
N GLY A 579 -33.63 31.04 24.39
CA GLY A 579 -34.22 29.75 24.75
C GLY A 579 -33.43 28.94 25.80
N TYR A 580 -32.42 29.55 26.43
CA TYR A 580 -31.62 28.97 27.51
C TYR A 580 -31.64 29.85 28.74
N ALA A 581 -31.41 29.25 29.91
CA ALA A 581 -31.02 29.98 31.08
C ALA A 581 -29.55 30.33 30.97
N SER A 582 -29.20 31.60 30.97
CA SER A 582 -27.84 32.10 30.82
C SER A 582 -27.39 32.67 32.19
N ILE A 583 -26.26 32.14 32.68
CA ILE A 583 -25.67 32.56 33.93
C ILE A 583 -24.26 33.09 33.64
N SER A 584 -23.99 34.33 34.07
CA SER A 584 -22.72 35.01 33.84
C SER A 584 -22.07 35.36 35.19
N VAL A 585 -20.78 34.99 35.34
CA VAL A 585 -19.92 35.44 36.45
C VAL A 585 -18.94 36.45 35.86
N ILE A 586 -19.07 37.71 36.34
CA ILE A 586 -18.33 38.85 35.77
C ILE A 586 -17.44 39.42 36.87
N ASP A 587 -16.17 39.61 36.54
CA ASP A 587 -15.20 40.28 37.42
C ASP A 587 -14.63 41.54 36.75
N ASN A 588 -14.01 42.39 37.54
CA ASN A 588 -13.30 43.60 37.11
C ASN A 588 -11.78 43.48 37.29
N GLY A 589 -11.23 42.26 37.17
CA GLY A 589 -9.80 41.97 37.28
C GLY A 589 -8.99 42.37 36.07
N ASN A 590 -7.77 41.79 35.93
CA ASN A 590 -6.84 42.14 34.86
C ASN A 590 -7.21 41.56 33.49
N GLY A 591 -8.24 40.71 33.42
CA GLY A 591 -8.63 40.02 32.19
C GLY A 591 -7.67 38.88 31.78
N ILE A 592 -7.98 38.21 30.66
CA ILE A 592 -7.20 37.11 30.11
C ILE A 592 -6.83 37.43 28.67
N PRO A 593 -5.52 37.37 28.29
CA PRO A 593 -5.08 37.63 26.92
C PRO A 593 -5.74 36.72 25.87
N ASP A 594 -6.07 37.23 24.69
CA ASP A 594 -6.80 36.50 23.64
C ASP A 594 -6.14 35.20 23.20
N ASN A 595 -4.79 35.16 23.14
CA ASN A 595 -4.02 33.99 22.80
C ASN A 595 -4.14 32.83 23.79
N ILE A 596 -4.59 33.12 25.02
CA ILE A 596 -4.71 32.14 26.12
C ILE A 596 -6.18 31.69 26.29
N LYS A 597 -7.17 32.53 25.98
CA LYS A 597 -8.60 32.22 26.16
C LYS A 597 -9.04 30.86 25.64
N PRO A 598 -8.62 30.39 24.46
CA PRO A 598 -9.01 29.05 23.97
C PRO A 598 -8.49 27.90 24.84
N ARG A 599 -7.37 28.14 25.56
CA ARG A 599 -6.65 27.12 26.31
C ARG A 599 -7.02 27.07 27.78
N VAL A 600 -7.69 28.09 28.34
CA VAL A 600 -8.07 28.11 29.77
C VAL A 600 -9.02 26.99 30.17
N PHE A 601 -9.71 26.41 29.24
CA PHE A 601 -10.59 25.25 29.41
C PHE A 601 -9.91 23.90 29.18
N GLU A 602 -8.61 23.90 28.78
CA GLU A 602 -7.83 22.65 28.67
C GLU A 602 -7.50 22.15 30.09
N MET A 603 -7.55 20.82 30.26
CA MET A 603 -7.16 20.20 31.52
C MET A 603 -5.69 20.51 31.85
N PHE A 604 -5.41 20.84 33.09
CA PHE A 604 -4.06 21.16 33.62
C PHE A 604 -3.41 22.41 33.01
N TYR A 605 -4.18 23.23 32.33
CA TYR A 605 -3.68 24.51 31.88
C TYR A 605 -3.68 25.52 33.02
N THR A 606 -2.50 25.98 33.40
CA THR A 606 -2.29 27.11 34.32
C THR A 606 -1.55 28.18 33.53
N GLY A 607 -2.07 29.41 33.52
CA GLY A 607 -1.42 30.51 32.80
C GLY A 607 0.01 30.76 33.31
N ASP A 608 0.93 31.19 32.43
CA ASP A 608 2.37 31.44 32.70
C ASP A 608 2.64 32.63 33.63
N ASN A 609 1.73 32.98 34.53
CA ASN A 609 1.98 34.06 35.47
C ASN A 609 2.92 33.60 36.58
N ARG A 610 4.18 34.01 36.45
CA ARG A 610 5.27 34.00 37.43
C ARG A 610 4.94 34.90 38.64
N ILE A 611 3.77 34.87 39.16
CA ILE A 611 3.50 35.42 40.50
C ILE A 611 3.67 34.23 41.42
N ALA A 612 4.84 34.20 42.05
CA ALA A 612 5.19 33.30 43.14
C ALA A 612 4.28 33.64 44.36
N ASP A 613 2.99 33.44 44.21
CA ASP A 613 2.03 33.58 45.30
C ASP A 613 1.33 32.23 45.50
N SER A 614 1.32 31.78 46.71
CA SER A 614 0.91 30.51 47.30
C SER A 614 -0.49 29.96 46.92
N ARG A 615 -1.06 30.39 45.80
CA ARG A 615 -2.42 30.01 45.36
C ARG A 615 -2.35 28.86 44.41
N ARG A 616 -2.28 27.66 44.95
CA ARG A 616 -2.26 26.38 44.24
C ARG A 616 -3.49 26.23 43.36
N SER A 617 -3.34 26.05 42.03
CA SER A 617 -4.42 25.64 41.15
C SER A 617 -3.92 24.65 40.11
N LEU A 618 -4.58 23.50 40.04
CA LEU A 618 -4.26 22.39 39.14
C LEU A 618 -4.70 22.59 37.68
N GLY A 619 -5.40 23.69 37.39
CA GLY A 619 -5.99 23.89 36.07
C GLY A 619 -7.12 22.88 35.72
N LEU A 620 -7.76 22.28 36.76
CA LEU A 620 -8.87 21.35 36.57
C LEU A 620 -10.24 22.02 36.66
N GLY A 621 -10.38 23.11 37.40
CA GLY A 621 -11.68 23.72 37.71
C GLY A 621 -12.46 24.16 36.48
N LEU A 622 -11.84 24.93 35.55
CA LEU A 622 -12.51 25.41 34.34
C LEU A 622 -12.78 24.28 33.34
N ALA A 623 -11.89 23.30 33.25
CA ALA A 623 -12.10 22.10 32.40
C ALA A 623 -13.29 21.27 32.92
N LEU A 624 -13.40 21.11 34.27
CA LEU A 624 -14.53 20.43 34.91
C LEU A 624 -15.84 21.22 34.68
N CYS A 625 -15.83 22.55 34.84
CA CYS A 625 -16.99 23.39 34.53
C CYS A 625 -17.47 23.18 33.07
N LYS A 626 -16.56 23.23 32.11
CA LYS A 626 -16.88 23.01 30.70
C LYS A 626 -17.48 21.62 30.46
N SER A 627 -16.95 20.60 31.09
CA SER A 627 -17.44 19.21 30.96
C SER A 627 -18.83 19.05 31.59
N ILE A 628 -19.07 19.61 32.79
CA ILE A 628 -20.39 19.58 33.45
C ILE A 628 -21.44 20.30 32.62
N ILE A 629 -21.14 21.51 32.14
CA ILE A 629 -22.07 22.32 31.34
C ILE A 629 -22.37 21.61 30.01
N GLY A 630 -21.35 21.08 29.30
CA GLY A 630 -21.52 20.31 28.07
C GLY A 630 -22.42 19.08 28.29
N ALA A 631 -22.27 18.35 29.38
CA ALA A 631 -23.09 17.19 29.73
C ALA A 631 -24.55 17.56 30.07
N HIS A 632 -24.80 18.81 30.47
CA HIS A 632 -26.14 19.35 30.62
C HIS A 632 -26.75 19.88 29.30
N GLY A 633 -25.97 19.86 28.19
CA GLY A 633 -26.44 20.36 26.88
C GLY A 633 -26.30 21.89 26.75
N GLY A 634 -25.48 22.51 27.59
CA GLY A 634 -25.13 23.91 27.53
C GLY A 634 -23.73 24.18 26.97
N GLU A 635 -23.36 25.46 26.95
CA GLU A 635 -22.05 25.93 26.52
C GLU A 635 -21.45 26.87 27.55
N LEU A 636 -20.14 26.77 27.83
CA LEU A 636 -19.37 27.68 28.67
C LEU A 636 -18.43 28.50 27.82
N THR A 637 -18.55 29.84 27.90
CA THR A 637 -17.78 30.80 27.10
C THR A 637 -17.06 31.80 28.00
N LEU A 638 -15.97 32.38 27.49
CA LEU A 638 -15.21 33.44 28.13
C LEU A 638 -15.13 34.64 27.21
N THR A 639 -15.54 35.82 27.71
CA THR A 639 -15.43 37.10 27.03
C THR A 639 -14.80 38.16 27.94
N ASP A 640 -14.36 39.26 27.38
CA ASP A 640 -13.84 40.38 28.21
C ASP A 640 -14.98 41.19 28.82
N ASN A 641 -14.76 41.62 30.04
CA ASN A 641 -15.59 42.65 30.69
C ASN A 641 -15.05 44.05 30.37
N GLN A 642 -15.93 45.04 30.28
CA GLN A 642 -15.52 46.42 30.04
C GLN A 642 -15.68 47.25 31.33
N PRO A 643 -14.70 48.14 31.68
CA PRO A 643 -13.49 48.49 30.93
C PRO A 643 -12.36 47.45 31.00
N GLN A 644 -12.38 46.52 31.97
CA GLN A 644 -11.45 45.41 32.13
C GLN A 644 -12.05 44.31 33.00
N GLY A 645 -11.52 43.07 32.85
CA GLY A 645 -11.96 41.90 33.62
C GLY A 645 -12.41 40.75 32.72
N CYS A 646 -12.93 39.70 33.32
CA CYS A 646 -13.46 38.52 32.65
C CYS A 646 -14.96 38.40 32.81
N ASN A 647 -15.60 37.83 31.81
CA ASN A 647 -17.00 37.41 31.87
C ASN A 647 -17.08 35.92 31.45
N PHE A 648 -17.28 35.04 32.41
CA PHE A 648 -17.58 33.64 32.19
C PHE A 648 -19.09 33.46 32.12
N THR A 649 -19.59 33.08 30.94
CA THR A 649 -21.01 32.85 30.70
C THR A 649 -21.27 31.41 30.34
N PHE A 650 -22.22 30.77 31.01
CA PHE A 650 -22.68 29.43 30.62
C PHE A 650 -24.20 29.40 30.45
N THR A 651 -24.62 28.46 29.60
CA THR A 651 -26.03 28.27 29.25
C THR A 651 -26.54 26.92 29.73
N LEU A 652 -27.80 26.84 30.11
CA LEU A 652 -28.48 25.61 30.55
C LEU A 652 -29.82 25.49 29.83
N PRO A 653 -30.30 24.26 29.49
CA PRO A 653 -31.61 24.06 28.95
C PRO A 653 -32.70 24.52 29.91
N LEU A 654 -33.70 25.25 29.42
CA LEU A 654 -34.85 25.67 30.25
C LEU A 654 -35.65 24.43 30.70
N GLY A 655 -36.11 24.49 31.95
CA GLY A 655 -37.08 23.56 32.50
C GLY A 655 -38.50 24.07 32.22
N GLU A 656 -39.35 23.27 31.58
CA GLU A 656 -40.79 23.56 31.47
C GLU A 656 -41.55 22.71 32.50
N VAL A 657 -42.22 23.35 33.44
CA VAL A 657 -43.17 22.69 34.33
C VAL A 657 -44.47 22.55 33.52
N LYS A 658 -44.83 21.36 33.13
CA LYS A 658 -46.19 21.07 32.66
C LYS A 658 -47.07 21.12 33.90
N ILE A 659 -47.83 22.16 34.04
CA ILE A 659 -48.97 22.23 34.99
C ILE A 659 -50.07 21.41 34.28
N ASP A 660 -50.26 20.16 34.74
CA ASP A 660 -51.45 19.40 34.34
C ASP A 660 -52.63 20.13 34.99
N GLU A 661 -53.50 20.76 34.14
CA GLU A 661 -54.80 21.33 34.53
C GLU A 661 -55.82 20.23 34.87
#